data_dede9a564a4cbbf90682ef4b276dffff
#
_entry.id   dede9a564a4cbbf90682ef4b276dffff
#
_cell.length_a   1.000
_cell.length_b   1.000
_cell.length_c   1.000
_cell.angle_alpha   90.00
_cell.angle_beta   90.00
_cell.angle_gamma   90.00
#
_symmetry.space_group_name_H-M   'P 1'
#
loop_
_entity.id
_entity.type
_entity.pdbx_description
1 polymer ?
#
loop_
_entity_poly.entity_id
_entity_poly.type
_entity_poly.pdbx_seq_one_letter_code
_entity_poly.pdbx_strand_id
1 'polypeptide(L)'
;MESAPPNSGQENASPASLGTSLRTVPLFHAAWLFATGIAATAWLWLQPSLVLVALALLAVLCGVAAFRAQRIAWLPLAVLWLLLGAWCAEMQPHPAPAPALAALSNGLLRTVEGTVVNAGPVRGETEQNLIDHGDQVEPAESQPLPAQQPSQRIDLRVSSLEVVTDADDVQAPAEGGVRLTVRWPQTPAGEQPFQCGERIRAVVRLLPPEVYHDPGVWSREDFLVDQGITSTATVAIDRVDRLGSSPGRYLACRVSGLQHASSARLLALPAAMRGLPAPLRLSQDDAIMLAAMVTGDRTYLTHSLRVGFERTGSFHMLVVSGFHLAIVAGCLFWVARRLRLPRVPATFVTILASFAYALFTGFATPVERSLWMVTLYLLGRLLYRERNVLNTIGFAALCLLAFSPRSLFDASFQMTLLAVVSIGGVAAPLLQSTIHPYLTATRDLRTLALDAKLAPPLTQFRVMLRMIAAALQAAIHPSRTTSRIPRLTAVDDKPYPQLALFRETPAITAAALHATIQGRFAWSIAYRLFPWAVRFLLRIIELLVVSCVVELAMTLPMALYFHRITVFALPVNVFILPLLAVLMPAALVTLLFALIGPAYAVVPAMIAAVFLHLGTGLVHLFGSTAWGDFRIPAPLLGQSLTFCALLALAIVLACLAASSGFRWSCRAALASLSTLLLAAVFVVVPRPIDHPRDALLMEAIDVGQGDSLLLITPDGKTLLIDGGGFGGGPHQAPQDYDIGEEVVSQVLWSRGIRRLDAVALSHAHSDHMGGLPAVLRNFHPAELWVGNNPRVGAYNALLDEAAGLHIRVRSLRAGDDLAFGPTQVSVLAPFRDYQPAAEPTNNDSLVLHVAYGATSVLLEGDAEAPVEQAMLAEQGLASTLLKVGHHGSITSTQPEFLARVAPQWAVISCGLRNRYGHPRIEVLNALEAAKVRTFSTDINGATCFRLDGKTTTPDLACGGHPGQ
;
A
#
# COMPACT_ATOMS: atom_id res chain seq x y z
N MET A 1 39.35 -49.65 49.94
CA MET A 1 38.02 -49.88 49.37
C MET A 1 37.53 -48.58 48.78
N GLU A 2 37.80 -48.50 47.52
CA GLU A 2 37.46 -47.38 46.67
C GLU A 2 35.96 -47.33 46.44
N SER A 3 35.41 -46.13 46.56
CA SER A 3 34.08 -45.81 46.01
C SER A 3 34.26 -44.75 44.93
N ALA A 4 33.97 -45.19 43.68
CA ALA A 4 33.98 -44.33 42.49
C ALA A 4 32.93 -43.25 42.59
N PRO A 5 33.18 -42.07 42.00
CA PRO A 5 32.18 -40.97 41.92
C PRO A 5 31.14 -41.28 40.85
N PRO A 6 29.89 -40.81 41.03
CA PRO A 6 28.81 -41.02 40.06
C PRO A 6 29.04 -40.21 38.77
N ASN A 7 28.88 -40.87 37.65
CA ASN A 7 28.80 -40.31 36.31
C ASN A 7 27.79 -39.15 36.26
N SER A 8 28.27 -37.92 36.13
CA SER A 8 27.45 -36.81 35.73
C SER A 8 27.08 -36.98 34.26
N GLY A 9 25.89 -37.45 34.02
CA GLY A 9 25.30 -37.44 32.68
C GLY A 9 25.35 -36.00 32.09
N GLN A 10 26.20 -35.83 31.11
CA GLN A 10 26.09 -34.71 30.20
C GLN A 10 24.75 -34.93 29.41
N GLU A 11 23.72 -34.26 29.87
CA GLU A 11 22.62 -33.94 28.98
C GLU A 11 23.21 -33.03 27.85
N ASN A 12 23.57 -33.67 26.75
CA ASN A 12 23.71 -32.98 25.47
C ASN A 12 22.35 -32.32 25.15
N ALA A 13 22.23 -31.06 25.52
CA ALA A 13 21.18 -30.22 24.96
C ALA A 13 21.35 -30.26 23.43
N SER A 14 20.60 -31.15 22.79
CA SER A 14 20.44 -31.24 21.34
C SER A 14 20.07 -29.84 20.86
N PRO A 15 20.79 -29.22 19.89
CA PRO A 15 20.39 -27.93 19.34
C PRO A 15 18.97 -28.10 18.84
N ALA A 16 18.04 -27.27 19.33
CA ALA A 16 16.65 -27.26 18.92
C ALA A 16 16.62 -27.32 17.39
N SER A 17 16.16 -28.44 16.86
CA SER A 17 16.08 -28.67 15.42
C SER A 17 15.07 -27.69 14.85
N LEU A 18 15.54 -26.59 14.29
CA LEU A 18 14.79 -25.69 13.41
C LEU A 18 14.48 -26.41 12.10
N GLY A 19 13.81 -27.54 12.17
CA GLY A 19 13.37 -28.28 11.00
C GLY A 19 12.05 -27.73 10.49
N THR A 20 11.91 -27.61 9.18
CA THR A 20 10.64 -27.33 8.49
C THR A 20 9.78 -28.59 8.33
N SER A 21 10.11 -29.66 9.01
CA SER A 21 9.36 -30.92 8.93
C SER A 21 7.95 -30.75 9.52
N LEU A 22 6.97 -31.50 9.00
CA LEU A 22 5.60 -31.58 9.53
C LEU A 22 5.52 -31.81 11.04
N ARG A 23 6.52 -32.48 11.62
CA ARG A 23 6.60 -32.74 13.05
C ARG A 23 7.03 -31.50 13.86
N THR A 24 7.82 -30.62 13.26
CA THR A 24 8.37 -29.44 13.96
C THR A 24 7.49 -28.19 13.82
N VAL A 25 6.74 -28.03 12.70
CA VAL A 25 5.88 -26.88 12.41
C VAL A 25 4.49 -27.27 11.87
N PRO A 26 3.72 -28.11 12.61
CA PRO A 26 2.45 -28.64 12.11
C PRO A 26 1.42 -27.55 11.82
N LEU A 27 1.32 -26.49 12.65
CA LEU A 27 0.36 -25.42 12.48
C LEU A 27 0.70 -24.52 11.29
N PHE A 28 1.98 -24.37 10.96
CA PHE A 28 2.38 -23.65 9.75
C PHE A 28 1.93 -24.40 8.49
N HIS A 29 2.09 -25.72 8.48
CA HIS A 29 1.62 -26.55 7.37
C HIS A 29 0.09 -26.58 7.26
N ALA A 30 -0.62 -26.62 8.38
CA ALA A 30 -2.06 -26.51 8.40
C ALA A 30 -2.53 -25.17 7.83
N ALA A 31 -1.86 -24.07 8.16
CA ALA A 31 -2.22 -22.72 7.72
C ALA A 31 -2.12 -22.53 6.20
N TRP A 32 -1.01 -22.97 5.58
CA TRP A 32 -0.89 -22.79 4.13
C TRP A 32 -1.81 -23.74 3.36
N LEU A 33 -2.08 -24.96 3.86
CA LEU A 33 -3.08 -25.87 3.27
C LEU A 33 -4.48 -25.30 3.37
N PHE A 34 -4.84 -24.75 4.53
CA PHE A 34 -6.11 -24.05 4.75
C PHE A 34 -6.26 -22.85 3.81
N ALA A 35 -5.22 -22.02 3.69
CA ALA A 35 -5.20 -20.90 2.76
C ALA A 35 -5.32 -21.34 1.29
N THR A 36 -4.67 -22.46 0.92
CA THR A 36 -4.83 -23.03 -0.44
C THR A 36 -6.26 -23.48 -0.71
N GLY A 37 -6.93 -24.03 0.31
CA GLY A 37 -8.35 -24.40 0.22
C GLY A 37 -9.24 -23.19 -0.03
N ILE A 38 -9.01 -22.10 0.71
CA ILE A 38 -9.71 -20.82 0.48
C ILE A 38 -9.42 -20.30 -0.93
N ALA A 39 -8.15 -20.28 -1.36
CA ALA A 39 -7.77 -19.80 -2.69
C ALA A 39 -8.45 -20.60 -3.82
N ALA A 40 -8.66 -21.92 -3.63
CA ALA A 40 -9.31 -22.76 -4.64
C ALA A 40 -10.78 -22.34 -4.90
N THR A 41 -11.48 -21.78 -3.91
CA THR A 41 -12.87 -21.33 -4.08
C THR A 41 -13.00 -20.10 -5.00
N ALA A 42 -11.90 -19.38 -5.28
CA ALA A 42 -11.92 -18.31 -6.28
C ALA A 42 -12.15 -18.80 -7.71
N TRP A 43 -11.87 -20.09 -8.00
CA TRP A 43 -12.05 -20.70 -9.33
C TRP A 43 -13.05 -21.84 -9.35
N LEU A 44 -13.33 -22.45 -8.20
CA LEU A 44 -14.16 -23.65 -8.08
C LEU A 44 -15.21 -23.44 -6.99
N TRP A 45 -16.47 -23.28 -7.41
CA TRP A 45 -17.56 -23.31 -6.44
C TRP A 45 -17.79 -24.74 -5.94
N LEU A 46 -17.73 -24.93 -4.63
CA LEU A 46 -17.91 -26.21 -3.98
C LEU A 46 -19.17 -26.18 -3.10
N GLN A 47 -20.14 -27.02 -3.40
CA GLN A 47 -21.38 -27.07 -2.62
C GLN A 47 -21.08 -27.35 -1.13
N PRO A 48 -21.38 -26.43 -0.18
CA PRO A 48 -20.94 -26.55 1.22
C PRO A 48 -21.39 -27.83 1.93
N SER A 49 -22.56 -28.36 1.59
CA SER A 49 -23.10 -29.60 2.15
C SER A 49 -22.27 -30.84 1.75
N LEU A 50 -21.82 -30.92 0.48
CA LEU A 50 -20.96 -32.00 0.02
C LEU A 50 -19.59 -31.94 0.64
N VAL A 51 -19.03 -30.71 0.76
CA VAL A 51 -17.72 -30.51 1.43
C VAL A 51 -17.82 -30.94 2.90
N LEU A 52 -18.92 -30.63 3.59
CA LEU A 52 -19.12 -31.05 4.98
C LEU A 52 -19.14 -32.59 5.13
N VAL A 53 -19.80 -33.32 4.23
CA VAL A 53 -19.79 -34.79 4.20
C VAL A 53 -18.37 -35.31 3.95
N ALA A 54 -17.64 -34.71 3.00
CA ALA A 54 -16.25 -35.10 2.73
C ALA A 54 -15.34 -34.82 3.93
N LEU A 55 -15.52 -33.72 4.64
CA LEU A 55 -14.79 -33.42 5.88
C LEU A 55 -15.06 -34.46 6.97
N ALA A 56 -16.32 -34.85 7.17
CA ALA A 56 -16.67 -35.89 8.14
C ALA A 56 -16.00 -37.26 7.82
N LEU A 57 -16.04 -37.68 6.56
CA LEU A 57 -15.37 -38.89 6.09
C LEU A 57 -13.85 -38.83 6.26
N LEU A 58 -13.24 -37.68 5.92
CA LEU A 58 -11.80 -37.47 6.09
C LEU A 58 -11.38 -37.41 7.56
N ALA A 59 -12.20 -36.84 8.43
CA ALA A 59 -11.92 -36.86 9.87
C ALA A 59 -11.85 -38.31 10.43
N VAL A 60 -12.79 -39.16 10.01
CA VAL A 60 -12.76 -40.59 10.35
C VAL A 60 -11.51 -41.27 9.77
N LEU A 61 -11.20 -40.98 8.49
CA LEU A 61 -10.01 -41.54 7.83
C LEU A 61 -8.72 -41.10 8.52
N CYS A 62 -8.62 -39.81 8.94
CA CYS A 62 -7.49 -39.29 9.72
C CYS A 62 -7.35 -40.09 11.05
N GLY A 63 -8.46 -40.34 11.75
CA GLY A 63 -8.47 -41.16 12.97
C GLY A 63 -7.94 -42.56 12.71
N VAL A 64 -8.47 -43.26 11.71
CA VAL A 64 -8.02 -44.60 11.34
C VAL A 64 -6.53 -44.61 10.93
N ALA A 65 -6.11 -43.62 10.11
CA ALA A 65 -4.73 -43.52 9.67
C ALA A 65 -3.76 -43.22 10.83
N ALA A 66 -4.17 -42.42 11.81
CA ALA A 66 -3.38 -42.13 13.00
C ALA A 66 -3.10 -43.40 13.86
N PHE A 67 -4.05 -44.36 13.91
CA PHE A 67 -3.89 -45.59 14.65
C PHE A 67 -3.22 -46.71 13.85
N ARG A 68 -3.54 -46.86 12.55
CA ARG A 68 -3.10 -48.01 11.74
C ARG A 68 -1.99 -47.72 10.75
N ALA A 69 -1.83 -46.48 10.30
CA ALA A 69 -0.95 -46.08 9.21
C ALA A 69 -0.24 -44.73 9.47
N GLN A 70 0.41 -44.57 10.62
CA GLN A 70 1.02 -43.33 11.09
C GLN A 70 1.96 -42.67 10.06
N ARG A 71 2.64 -43.45 9.22
CA ARG A 71 3.58 -42.91 8.21
C ARG A 71 2.89 -42.13 7.10
N ILE A 72 1.64 -42.45 6.78
CA ILE A 72 0.87 -41.81 5.71
C ILE A 72 -0.30 -40.96 6.23
N ALA A 73 -0.50 -40.88 7.55
CA ALA A 73 -1.60 -40.15 8.20
C ALA A 73 -1.56 -38.63 7.87
N TRP A 74 -0.42 -38.11 7.44
CA TRP A 74 -0.30 -36.71 7.01
C TRP A 74 -1.07 -36.41 5.73
N LEU A 75 -1.28 -37.40 4.83
CA LEU A 75 -2.01 -37.17 3.56
C LEU A 75 -3.50 -36.83 3.80
N PRO A 76 -4.31 -37.67 4.49
CA PRO A 76 -5.69 -37.33 4.75
C PRO A 76 -5.81 -36.05 5.62
N LEU A 77 -4.86 -35.79 6.52
CA LEU A 77 -4.83 -34.59 7.32
C LEU A 77 -4.58 -33.34 6.47
N ALA A 78 -3.71 -33.43 5.46
CA ALA A 78 -3.48 -32.33 4.53
C ALA A 78 -4.74 -31.98 3.71
N VAL A 79 -5.43 -33.03 3.20
CA VAL A 79 -6.69 -32.84 2.47
C VAL A 79 -7.79 -32.31 3.39
N LEU A 80 -7.83 -32.74 4.66
CA LEU A 80 -8.77 -32.22 5.67
C LEU A 80 -8.59 -30.68 5.86
N TRP A 81 -7.36 -30.21 6.02
CA TRP A 81 -7.10 -28.78 6.18
C TRP A 81 -7.46 -27.99 4.93
N LEU A 82 -7.18 -28.50 3.74
CA LEU A 82 -7.54 -27.89 2.47
C LEU A 82 -9.07 -27.76 2.33
N LEU A 83 -9.82 -28.85 2.53
CA LEU A 83 -11.27 -28.81 2.45
C LEU A 83 -11.92 -27.98 3.57
N LEU A 84 -11.30 -27.93 4.75
CA LEU A 84 -11.78 -27.09 5.84
C LEU A 84 -11.66 -25.61 5.48
N GLY A 85 -10.56 -25.22 4.81
CA GLY A 85 -10.40 -23.87 4.29
C GLY A 85 -11.44 -23.50 3.23
N ALA A 86 -11.66 -24.38 2.27
CA ALA A 86 -12.69 -24.20 1.25
C ALA A 86 -14.10 -24.10 1.88
N TRP A 87 -14.43 -24.98 2.82
CA TRP A 87 -15.72 -24.93 3.52
C TRP A 87 -15.93 -23.63 4.28
N CYS A 88 -14.90 -23.13 5.00
CA CYS A 88 -14.98 -21.84 5.71
C CYS A 88 -15.22 -20.68 4.73
N ALA A 89 -14.60 -20.71 3.54
CA ALA A 89 -14.79 -19.68 2.54
C ALA A 89 -16.21 -19.66 1.96
N GLU A 90 -16.73 -20.85 1.60
CA GLU A 90 -18.08 -21.00 1.03
C GLU A 90 -19.20 -20.74 2.05
N MET A 91 -18.95 -20.95 3.34
CA MET A 91 -19.92 -20.66 4.41
C MET A 91 -19.99 -19.18 4.75
N GLN A 92 -19.01 -18.37 4.37
CA GLN A 92 -19.04 -16.94 4.64
C GLN A 92 -19.97 -16.23 3.65
N PRO A 93 -21.01 -15.50 4.14
CA PRO A 93 -21.90 -14.76 3.24
C PRO A 93 -21.10 -13.77 2.37
N HIS A 94 -21.41 -13.74 1.08
CA HIS A 94 -20.87 -12.70 0.22
C HIS A 94 -21.52 -11.37 0.59
N PRO A 95 -20.78 -10.28 0.85
CA PRO A 95 -21.36 -8.98 0.97
C PRO A 95 -22.14 -8.71 -0.30
N ALA A 96 -23.38 -8.34 -0.12
CA ALA A 96 -24.26 -7.98 -1.22
C ALA A 96 -24.84 -6.59 -0.93
N PRO A 97 -25.10 -5.80 -1.97
CA PRO A 97 -25.82 -4.54 -1.80
C PRO A 97 -27.16 -4.79 -1.14
N ALA A 98 -27.59 -3.90 -0.26
CA ALA A 98 -28.91 -3.98 0.37
C ALA A 98 -30.00 -3.92 -0.73
N PRO A 99 -30.83 -4.97 -0.94
CA PRO A 99 -31.65 -5.09 -2.15
C PRO A 99 -32.63 -3.92 -2.36
N ALA A 100 -33.28 -3.47 -1.27
CA ALA A 100 -34.23 -2.36 -1.33
C ALA A 100 -33.56 -1.04 -1.72
N LEU A 101 -32.35 -0.79 -1.16
CA LEU A 101 -31.60 0.43 -1.44
C LEU A 101 -30.99 0.39 -2.84
N ALA A 102 -30.46 -0.76 -3.27
CA ALA A 102 -29.91 -0.93 -4.61
C ALA A 102 -30.96 -0.73 -5.71
N ALA A 103 -32.17 -1.29 -5.54
CA ALA A 103 -33.26 -1.12 -6.48
C ALA A 103 -33.73 0.34 -6.61
N LEU A 104 -33.60 1.13 -5.55
CA LEU A 104 -34.02 2.53 -5.52
C LEU A 104 -32.86 3.51 -5.83
N SER A 105 -31.64 3.01 -6.07
CA SER A 105 -30.48 3.80 -6.49
C SER A 105 -30.46 4.04 -7.99
N ASN A 106 -31.54 4.62 -8.49
CA ASN A 106 -31.78 4.82 -9.94
C ASN A 106 -31.56 6.28 -10.40
N GLY A 107 -31.00 7.14 -9.52
CA GLY A 107 -30.74 8.55 -9.87
C GLY A 107 -31.94 9.47 -9.71
N LEU A 108 -33.10 8.99 -9.30
CA LEU A 108 -34.23 9.86 -8.95
C LEU A 108 -33.96 10.59 -7.65
N LEU A 109 -34.51 11.80 -7.52
CA LEU A 109 -34.43 12.59 -6.30
C LEU A 109 -35.31 11.92 -5.23
N ARG A 110 -34.74 11.61 -4.06
CA ARG A 110 -35.42 10.92 -2.97
C ARG A 110 -35.04 11.49 -1.63
N THR A 111 -35.96 11.45 -0.67
CA THR A 111 -35.68 11.78 0.72
C THR A 111 -35.17 10.55 1.47
N VAL A 112 -33.96 10.65 2.03
CA VAL A 112 -33.32 9.60 2.84
C VAL A 112 -33.21 10.05 4.28
N GLU A 113 -33.68 9.23 5.21
CA GLU A 113 -33.44 9.44 6.63
C GLU A 113 -32.51 8.35 7.18
N GLY A 114 -31.60 8.75 8.06
CA GLY A 114 -30.69 7.80 8.68
C GLY A 114 -29.85 8.40 9.80
N THR A 115 -28.99 7.56 10.34
CA THR A 115 -28.03 7.94 11.39
C THR A 115 -26.63 7.95 10.82
N VAL A 116 -25.88 9.02 11.06
CA VAL A 116 -24.47 9.14 10.68
C VAL A 116 -23.65 8.15 11.52
N VAL A 117 -23.01 7.19 10.86
CA VAL A 117 -22.15 6.19 11.51
C VAL A 117 -20.67 6.55 11.42
N ASN A 118 -20.30 7.33 10.40
CA ASN A 118 -18.95 7.85 10.20
C ASN A 118 -19.04 9.27 9.62
N ALA A 119 -18.21 10.18 10.10
CA ALA A 119 -18.16 11.56 9.62
C ALA A 119 -16.70 12.01 9.50
N GLY A 120 -16.30 12.33 8.28
CA GLY A 120 -15.01 12.96 8.02
C GLY A 120 -15.01 14.46 8.36
N PRO A 121 -13.85 15.12 8.35
CA PRO A 121 -13.78 16.58 8.49
C PRO A 121 -14.33 17.28 7.23
N VAL A 122 -14.65 18.55 7.38
CA VAL A 122 -14.89 19.43 6.24
C VAL A 122 -13.54 19.78 5.63
N ARG A 123 -13.34 19.46 4.36
CA ARG A 123 -12.12 19.75 3.59
C ARG A 123 -12.38 20.93 2.68
N GLY A 124 -11.57 21.97 2.76
CA GLY A 124 -11.58 23.13 1.86
C GLY A 124 -10.28 23.21 1.07
N GLU A 125 -10.30 23.97 -0.01
CA GLU A 125 -9.25 24.06 -1.02
C GLU A 125 -7.92 24.66 -0.59
N THR A 126 -7.88 25.36 0.54
CA THR A 126 -6.72 26.17 0.93
C THR A 126 -5.45 25.36 1.22
N GLU A 127 -5.55 24.03 1.36
CA GLU A 127 -4.40 23.17 1.68
C GLU A 127 -3.72 22.55 0.45
N GLN A 128 -4.37 22.47 -0.69
CA GLN A 128 -3.79 21.85 -1.89
C GLN A 128 -2.88 22.79 -2.69
N ASN A 129 -3.18 24.09 -2.71
CA ASN A 129 -2.44 25.08 -3.52
C ASN A 129 -1.21 25.66 -2.82
N LEU A 130 -1.00 25.45 -1.53
CA LEU A 130 0.17 25.95 -0.79
C LEU A 130 1.40 25.05 -0.83
N ILE A 131 1.27 23.82 -1.34
CA ILE A 131 2.34 22.81 -1.27
C ILE A 131 2.99 22.55 -2.63
N ASP A 132 2.34 22.94 -3.74
CA ASP A 132 2.87 22.70 -5.10
C ASP A 132 3.86 23.78 -5.59
N HIS A 133 4.06 24.85 -4.83
CA HIS A 133 4.98 25.93 -5.17
C HIS A 133 6.09 26.12 -4.12
N GLY A 134 6.86 25.06 -3.89
CA GLY A 134 8.20 25.16 -3.32
C GLY A 134 9.20 25.43 -4.44
N ASP A 135 9.67 26.67 -4.47
CA ASP A 135 10.76 27.29 -5.26
C ASP A 135 10.37 28.01 -6.56
N GLN A 136 10.18 29.33 -6.35
CA GLN A 136 10.59 30.43 -7.21
C GLN A 136 10.26 30.36 -8.71
N VAL A 137 9.04 30.77 -9.08
CA VAL A 137 8.83 31.63 -10.25
C VAL A 137 7.75 32.65 -9.88
N GLU A 138 8.01 33.92 -10.02
CA GLU A 138 7.02 35.01 -9.88
C GLU A 138 5.83 34.74 -10.81
N PRO A 139 4.57 34.84 -10.33
CA PRO A 139 3.42 34.57 -11.16
C PRO A 139 3.21 35.72 -12.12
N ALA A 140 3.38 35.44 -13.42
CA ALA A 140 2.64 36.19 -14.42
C ALA A 140 1.14 36.07 -14.10
N GLU A 141 0.39 37.13 -14.14
CA GLU A 141 -1.04 37.27 -13.84
C GLU A 141 -1.89 36.16 -14.46
N SER A 142 -2.01 35.02 -13.77
CA SER A 142 -2.98 33.97 -14.07
C SER A 142 -4.19 34.20 -13.18
N GLN A 143 -5.36 34.32 -13.79
CA GLN A 143 -6.62 34.35 -13.06
C GLN A 143 -6.72 33.18 -12.11
N PRO A 144 -7.09 33.40 -10.82
CA PRO A 144 -7.21 32.33 -9.86
C PRO A 144 -8.28 31.35 -10.36
N LEU A 145 -7.92 30.05 -10.45
CA LEU A 145 -8.88 28.97 -10.64
C LEU A 145 -10.01 29.11 -9.61
N PRO A 146 -11.27 28.97 -10.00
CA PRO A 146 -12.38 29.17 -9.09
C PRO A 146 -12.28 28.14 -7.94
N ALA A 147 -12.34 28.64 -6.70
CA ALA A 147 -12.12 27.86 -5.49
C ALA A 147 -13.18 26.74 -5.36
N GLN A 148 -12.74 25.47 -5.16
CA GLN A 148 -13.64 24.31 -4.93
C GLN A 148 -14.43 24.52 -3.63
N GLN A 149 -15.68 24.11 -3.60
CA GLN A 149 -16.51 24.22 -2.42
C GLN A 149 -16.06 23.21 -1.37
N PRO A 150 -15.88 23.62 -0.10
CA PRO A 150 -15.57 22.69 0.97
C PRO A 150 -16.57 21.54 1.00
N SER A 151 -16.12 20.33 1.29
CA SER A 151 -16.99 19.16 1.34
C SER A 151 -16.73 18.30 2.57
N GLN A 152 -17.79 17.65 3.08
CA GLN A 152 -17.72 16.67 4.16
C GLN A 152 -18.24 15.31 3.68
N ARG A 153 -17.44 14.26 3.85
CA ARG A 153 -17.88 12.88 3.59
C ARG A 153 -18.49 12.28 4.85
N ILE A 154 -19.71 11.77 4.75
CA ILE A 154 -20.40 11.10 5.86
C ILE A 154 -20.97 9.76 5.38
N ASP A 155 -20.92 8.74 6.22
CA ASP A 155 -21.55 7.46 5.98
C ASP A 155 -22.83 7.37 6.82
N LEU A 156 -23.95 7.17 6.16
CA LEU A 156 -25.28 7.15 6.73
C LEU A 156 -25.81 5.72 6.78
N ARG A 157 -26.24 5.26 7.96
CA ARG A 157 -27.08 4.07 8.08
C ARG A 157 -28.52 4.48 7.88
N VAL A 158 -29.10 4.06 6.76
CA VAL A 158 -30.47 4.38 6.37
C VAL A 158 -31.47 3.72 7.31
N SER A 159 -32.51 4.43 7.69
CA SER A 159 -33.66 3.91 8.47
C SER A 159 -34.97 4.00 7.69
N SER A 160 -35.11 4.98 6.80
CA SER A 160 -36.23 5.10 5.87
C SER A 160 -35.80 5.77 4.58
N LEU A 161 -36.51 5.45 3.51
CA LEU A 161 -36.27 5.93 2.17
C LEU A 161 -37.61 6.23 1.49
N GLU A 162 -37.67 7.35 0.78
CA GLU A 162 -38.81 7.72 -0.03
C GLU A 162 -38.92 6.82 -1.26
N VAL A 163 -40.07 6.20 -1.41
CA VAL A 163 -40.47 5.44 -2.60
C VAL A 163 -41.39 6.34 -3.43
N VAL A 164 -40.85 6.81 -4.53
CA VAL A 164 -41.58 7.66 -5.47
C VAL A 164 -42.46 6.75 -6.34
N THR A 165 -43.76 6.98 -6.31
CA THR A 165 -44.77 6.25 -7.13
C THR A 165 -45.53 7.25 -7.97
N ASP A 166 -46.27 6.76 -8.98
CA ASP A 166 -47.13 7.61 -9.84
C ASP A 166 -48.28 8.28 -9.08
N ALA A 167 -48.62 7.78 -7.91
CA ALA A 167 -49.75 8.25 -7.12
C ALA A 167 -49.36 9.07 -5.90
N ASP A 168 -48.43 8.57 -5.09
CA ASP A 168 -47.96 9.17 -3.83
C ASP A 168 -46.49 8.86 -3.54
N ASP A 169 -45.81 9.79 -2.84
CA ASP A 169 -44.48 9.59 -2.33
C ASP A 169 -44.55 9.11 -0.88
N VAL A 170 -44.13 7.86 -0.63
CA VAL A 170 -44.26 7.22 0.67
C VAL A 170 -42.89 6.97 1.28
N GLN A 171 -42.71 7.34 2.57
CA GLN A 171 -41.54 6.96 3.33
C GLN A 171 -41.64 5.49 3.76
N ALA A 172 -40.81 4.60 3.20
CA ALA A 172 -40.74 3.18 3.54
C ALA A 172 -39.52 2.87 4.40
N PRO A 173 -39.60 1.92 5.36
CA PRO A 173 -38.45 1.44 6.08
C PRO A 173 -37.44 0.83 5.10
N ALA A 174 -36.18 1.22 5.22
CA ALA A 174 -35.10 0.68 4.39
C ALA A 174 -33.84 0.48 5.26
N GLU A 175 -33.11 -0.59 4.97
CA GLU A 175 -31.82 -0.86 5.60
C GLU A 175 -30.71 -0.80 4.57
N GLY A 176 -29.54 -0.32 4.96
CA GLY A 176 -28.36 -0.22 4.13
C GLY A 176 -27.51 0.99 4.46
N GLY A 177 -26.35 1.10 3.82
CA GLY A 177 -25.45 2.23 3.98
C GLY A 177 -25.45 3.13 2.75
N VAL A 178 -25.45 4.43 2.97
CA VAL A 178 -25.26 5.46 1.94
C VAL A 178 -24.08 6.33 2.28
N ARG A 179 -23.17 6.54 1.34
CA ARG A 179 -22.08 7.51 1.45
C ARG A 179 -22.50 8.84 0.86
N LEU A 180 -22.62 9.87 1.70
CA LEU A 180 -22.96 11.21 1.27
C LEU A 180 -21.71 12.11 1.25
N THR A 181 -21.56 12.86 0.14
CA THR A 181 -20.62 13.98 0.07
C THR A 181 -21.41 15.27 0.22
N VAL A 182 -21.37 15.88 1.39
CA VAL A 182 -22.07 17.13 1.71
C VAL A 182 -21.17 18.30 1.28
N ARG A 183 -21.65 19.17 0.39
CA ARG A 183 -20.96 20.40 -0.04
C ARG A 183 -21.32 21.55 0.89
N TRP A 184 -20.29 22.25 1.36
CA TRP A 184 -20.39 23.38 2.25
C TRP A 184 -20.20 24.69 1.48
N PRO A 185 -20.83 25.82 1.90
CA PRO A 185 -20.54 27.13 1.34
C PRO A 185 -19.09 27.55 1.64
N GLN A 186 -18.48 28.37 0.79
CA GLN A 186 -17.11 28.86 0.97
C GLN A 186 -16.88 29.61 2.29
N THR A 187 -17.90 30.26 2.82
CA THR A 187 -17.88 30.90 4.15
C THR A 187 -18.83 30.11 5.06
N PRO A 188 -18.34 29.33 6.03
CA PRO A 188 -19.21 28.62 6.93
C PRO A 188 -20.05 29.61 7.76
N ALA A 189 -21.34 29.64 7.53
CA ALA A 189 -22.30 30.50 8.24
C ALA A 189 -22.59 29.96 9.66
N GLY A 190 -21.56 29.66 10.47
CA GLY A 190 -21.70 29.21 11.85
C GLY A 190 -22.25 27.80 12.05
N GLU A 191 -22.48 27.03 10.98
CA GLU A 191 -22.92 25.65 11.07
C GLU A 191 -21.78 24.71 11.44
N GLN A 192 -22.07 23.79 12.37
CA GLN A 192 -21.08 22.80 12.81
C GLN A 192 -21.04 21.59 11.84
N PRO A 193 -19.85 20.98 11.60
CA PRO A 193 -19.74 19.73 10.84
C PRO A 193 -20.62 18.61 11.40
N PHE A 194 -21.13 17.74 10.51
CA PHE A 194 -21.89 16.57 10.96
C PHE A 194 -21.01 15.64 11.80
N GLN A 195 -21.63 15.07 12.84
CA GLN A 195 -20.94 14.17 13.76
C GLN A 195 -21.58 12.79 13.78
N CYS A 196 -20.80 11.77 14.17
CA CYS A 196 -21.30 10.42 14.37
C CYS A 196 -22.42 10.40 15.43
N GLY A 197 -23.54 9.71 15.12
CA GLY A 197 -24.72 9.60 15.98
C GLY A 197 -25.77 10.66 15.72
N GLU A 198 -25.57 11.62 14.83
CA GLU A 198 -26.62 12.55 14.39
C GLU A 198 -27.61 11.83 13.48
N ARG A 199 -28.89 12.12 13.64
CA ARG A 199 -29.94 11.73 12.70
C ARG A 199 -30.16 12.87 11.71
N ILE A 200 -30.14 12.54 10.45
CA ILE A 200 -30.32 13.51 9.36
C ILE A 200 -31.37 13.02 8.37
N ARG A 201 -32.00 13.98 7.73
CA ARG A 201 -32.85 13.81 6.54
C ARG A 201 -32.17 14.56 5.40
N ALA A 202 -31.96 13.90 4.27
CA ALA A 202 -31.32 14.50 3.12
C ALA A 202 -32.11 14.20 1.85
N VAL A 203 -32.28 15.22 1.01
CA VAL A 203 -32.90 15.08 -0.32
C VAL A 203 -31.79 14.89 -1.34
N VAL A 204 -31.64 13.67 -1.85
CA VAL A 204 -30.48 13.22 -2.61
C VAL A 204 -30.85 12.41 -3.85
N ARG A 205 -29.95 12.40 -4.83
CA ARG A 205 -29.99 11.44 -5.94
C ARG A 205 -29.08 10.27 -5.59
N LEU A 206 -29.70 9.13 -5.27
CA LEU A 206 -28.96 7.90 -4.97
C LEU A 206 -28.47 7.26 -6.26
N LEU A 207 -27.16 7.01 -6.31
CA LEU A 207 -26.52 6.28 -7.40
C LEU A 207 -25.76 5.07 -6.82
N PRO A 208 -25.68 3.96 -7.55
CA PRO A 208 -24.74 2.90 -7.18
C PRO A 208 -23.32 3.48 -7.20
N PRO A 209 -22.36 2.88 -6.48
CA PRO A 209 -20.97 3.24 -6.62
C PRO A 209 -20.52 3.14 -8.09
N GLU A 210 -19.65 4.03 -8.52
CA GLU A 210 -19.04 3.94 -9.85
C GLU A 210 -18.23 2.66 -9.98
N VAL A 211 -18.47 1.93 -11.06
CA VAL A 211 -17.76 0.69 -11.42
C VAL A 211 -17.12 0.89 -12.78
N TYR A 212 -15.86 0.52 -12.88
CA TYR A 212 -15.11 0.49 -14.13
C TYR A 212 -14.89 -0.97 -14.48
N HIS A 213 -15.43 -1.39 -15.63
CA HIS A 213 -15.41 -2.79 -16.06
C HIS A 213 -14.21 -3.05 -16.97
N ASP A 214 -13.01 -2.81 -16.43
CA ASP A 214 -11.74 -2.95 -17.13
C ASP A 214 -10.86 -4.04 -16.53
N PRO A 215 -10.04 -4.72 -17.34
CA PRO A 215 -9.09 -5.71 -16.86
C PRO A 215 -8.05 -5.06 -15.93
N GLY A 216 -7.88 -5.61 -14.73
CA GLY A 216 -6.86 -5.17 -13.77
C GLY A 216 -7.26 -3.96 -12.92
N VAL A 217 -8.42 -3.36 -13.18
CA VAL A 217 -8.93 -2.24 -12.37
C VAL A 217 -9.57 -2.77 -11.08
N TRP A 218 -9.27 -2.10 -9.98
CA TRP A 218 -9.80 -2.45 -8.67
C TRP A 218 -11.27 -2.06 -8.52
N SER A 219 -12.11 -3.00 -8.06
CA SER A 219 -13.54 -2.77 -7.84
C SER A 219 -13.80 -1.90 -6.61
N ARG A 220 -14.15 -0.65 -6.84
CA ARG A 220 -14.57 0.28 -5.78
C ARG A 220 -15.94 -0.12 -5.19
N GLU A 221 -16.82 -0.71 -6.00
CA GLU A 221 -18.12 -1.18 -5.54
C GLU A 221 -17.96 -2.27 -4.47
N ASP A 222 -17.18 -3.32 -4.75
CA ASP A 222 -16.94 -4.41 -3.79
C ASP A 222 -16.39 -3.88 -2.47
N PHE A 223 -15.44 -2.94 -2.54
CA PHE A 223 -14.89 -2.31 -1.35
C PHE A 223 -15.92 -1.53 -0.54
N LEU A 224 -16.85 -0.82 -1.20
CA LEU A 224 -17.91 -0.08 -0.51
C LEU A 224 -18.98 -1.02 0.05
N VAL A 225 -19.34 -2.05 -0.69
CA VAL A 225 -20.28 -3.10 -0.26
C VAL A 225 -19.73 -3.87 0.94
N ASP A 226 -18.42 -4.16 0.97
CA ASP A 226 -17.74 -4.74 2.15
C ASP A 226 -17.84 -3.84 3.40
N GLN A 227 -17.92 -2.52 3.22
CA GLN A 227 -18.19 -1.56 4.30
C GLN A 227 -19.68 -1.39 4.62
N GLY A 228 -20.55 -2.12 3.92
CA GLY A 228 -22.01 -2.02 4.06
C GLY A 228 -22.60 -0.79 3.37
N ILE A 229 -21.87 -0.16 2.44
CA ILE A 229 -22.32 1.01 1.67
C ILE A 229 -22.83 0.53 0.31
N THR A 230 -24.12 0.69 0.09
CA THR A 230 -24.79 0.25 -1.14
C THR A 230 -24.89 1.38 -2.19
N SER A 231 -24.94 2.63 -1.74
CA SER A 231 -25.20 3.78 -2.63
C SER A 231 -24.35 4.98 -2.24
N THR A 232 -24.14 5.84 -3.22
CA THR A 232 -23.42 7.12 -3.03
C THR A 232 -24.31 8.28 -3.49
N ALA A 233 -24.13 9.46 -2.88
CA ALA A 233 -24.78 10.68 -3.33
C ALA A 233 -23.98 11.93 -2.95
N THR A 234 -24.14 13.00 -3.72
CA THR A 234 -23.63 14.32 -3.38
C THR A 234 -24.80 15.26 -3.12
N VAL A 235 -24.72 16.05 -2.07
CA VAL A 235 -25.77 16.95 -1.63
C VAL A 235 -25.21 18.26 -1.12
N ALA A 236 -25.88 19.36 -1.37
CA ALA A 236 -25.57 20.65 -0.75
C ALA A 236 -26.16 20.70 0.67
N ILE A 237 -25.49 21.40 1.59
CA ILE A 237 -25.86 21.42 3.01
C ILE A 237 -27.29 21.94 3.24
N ASP A 238 -27.76 22.85 2.42
CA ASP A 238 -29.11 23.42 2.44
C ASP A 238 -30.25 22.38 2.21
N ARG A 239 -29.91 21.20 1.70
CA ARG A 239 -30.81 20.06 1.49
C ARG A 239 -30.68 18.96 2.55
N VAL A 240 -30.00 19.25 3.65
CA VAL A 240 -29.78 18.30 4.74
C VAL A 240 -30.34 18.87 6.03
N ASP A 241 -31.41 18.26 6.55
CA ASP A 241 -32.04 18.62 7.81
C ASP A 241 -31.47 17.79 8.96
N ARG A 242 -31.15 18.42 10.07
CA ARG A 242 -30.73 17.73 11.31
C ARG A 242 -32.00 17.41 12.13
N LEU A 243 -32.27 16.12 12.32
CA LEU A 243 -33.44 15.63 13.06
C LEU A 243 -33.16 15.46 14.55
N GLY A 244 -31.92 15.47 14.99
CA GLY A 244 -31.49 15.31 16.36
C GLY A 244 -30.20 14.53 16.50
N SER A 245 -29.64 14.50 17.70
CA SER A 245 -28.39 13.79 17.96
C SER A 245 -28.52 12.83 19.13
N SER A 246 -27.95 11.63 19.00
CA SER A 246 -27.81 10.66 20.08
C SER A 246 -26.37 10.08 20.08
N PRO A 247 -25.34 10.93 20.19
CA PRO A 247 -23.94 10.51 20.02
C PRO A 247 -23.48 9.51 21.08
N GLY A 248 -24.13 9.50 22.23
CA GLY A 248 -23.80 8.62 23.37
C GLY A 248 -24.26 7.17 23.23
N ARG A 249 -25.14 6.85 22.28
CA ARG A 249 -25.77 5.52 22.16
C ARG A 249 -24.88 4.44 21.56
N TYR A 250 -23.93 4.83 20.70
CA TYR A 250 -23.05 3.90 20.02
C TYR A 250 -21.60 4.02 20.50
N LEU A 251 -21.00 2.89 20.92
CA LEU A 251 -19.60 2.84 21.36
C LEU A 251 -18.64 3.36 20.28
N ALA A 252 -18.90 3.01 19.01
CA ALA A 252 -18.11 3.46 17.86
C ALA A 252 -18.06 5.00 17.77
N CYS A 253 -19.18 5.70 17.95
CA CYS A 253 -19.23 7.16 17.94
C CYS A 253 -18.46 7.80 19.10
N ARG A 254 -18.51 7.17 20.30
CA ARG A 254 -17.70 7.63 21.44
C ARG A 254 -16.20 7.50 21.17
N VAL A 255 -15.79 6.39 20.59
CA VAL A 255 -14.39 6.15 20.21
C VAL A 255 -13.95 7.14 19.13
N SER A 256 -14.74 7.31 18.05
CA SER A 256 -14.45 8.28 16.99
C SER A 256 -14.38 9.72 17.54
N GLY A 257 -15.30 10.11 18.41
CA GLY A 257 -15.25 11.42 19.08
C GLY A 257 -13.99 11.61 19.93
N LEU A 258 -13.56 10.59 20.68
CA LEU A 258 -12.30 10.62 21.44
C LEU A 258 -11.08 10.71 20.52
N GLN A 259 -11.10 9.97 19.40
CA GLN A 259 -10.05 9.97 18.39
C GLN A 259 -9.88 11.38 17.77
N HIS A 260 -10.98 11.98 17.28
CA HIS A 260 -10.97 13.33 16.71
C HIS A 260 -10.56 14.40 17.75
N ALA A 261 -11.07 14.33 18.98
CA ALA A 261 -10.66 15.23 20.04
C ALA A 261 -9.15 15.11 20.36
N SER A 262 -8.62 13.90 20.32
CA SER A 262 -7.18 13.63 20.51
C SER A 262 -6.36 14.20 19.35
N SER A 263 -6.80 14.00 18.10
CA SER A 263 -6.17 14.58 16.91
C SER A 263 -6.15 16.10 16.97
N ALA A 264 -7.27 16.74 17.32
CA ALA A 264 -7.37 18.18 17.46
C ALA A 264 -6.38 18.75 18.50
N ARG A 265 -6.14 18.01 19.60
CA ARG A 265 -5.14 18.41 20.62
C ARG A 265 -3.70 18.33 20.06
N LEU A 266 -3.39 17.34 19.23
CA LEU A 266 -2.08 17.24 18.59
C LEU A 266 -1.90 18.33 17.52
N LEU A 267 -2.91 18.60 16.73
CA LEU A 267 -2.92 19.67 15.71
C LEU A 267 -2.79 21.09 16.30
N ALA A 268 -3.10 21.27 17.57
CA ALA A 268 -2.91 22.55 18.27
C ALA A 268 -1.46 22.77 18.78
N LEU A 269 -0.59 21.74 18.80
CA LEU A 269 0.77 21.83 19.35
C LEU A 269 1.68 22.78 18.57
N PRO A 270 1.66 22.88 17.22
CA PRO A 270 2.50 23.84 16.50
C PRO A 270 2.35 25.26 17.00
N ALA A 271 1.12 25.68 17.34
CA ALA A 271 0.86 27.00 17.91
C ALA A 271 1.52 27.21 19.29
N ALA A 272 1.52 26.18 20.14
CA ALA A 272 2.16 26.22 21.46
C ALA A 272 3.70 26.19 21.38
N MET A 273 4.26 25.73 20.26
CA MET A 273 5.71 25.56 20.05
C MET A 273 6.33 26.69 19.19
N ARG A 274 5.58 27.74 18.82
CA ARG A 274 6.05 28.83 17.91
C ARG A 274 7.35 29.51 18.37
N GLY A 275 7.59 29.59 19.66
CA GLY A 275 8.79 30.22 20.22
C GLY A 275 10.06 29.36 20.20
N LEU A 276 9.98 28.10 19.75
CA LEU A 276 11.12 27.19 19.73
C LEU A 276 11.86 27.25 18.38
N PRO A 277 13.17 26.91 18.36
CA PRO A 277 13.94 26.75 17.13
C PRO A 277 13.31 25.71 16.18
N ALA A 278 13.43 25.93 14.87
CA ALA A 278 12.80 25.07 13.84
C ALA A 278 13.04 23.56 14.02
N PRO A 279 14.24 23.04 14.37
CA PRO A 279 14.45 21.61 14.56
C PRO A 279 13.70 21.00 15.77
N LEU A 280 13.26 21.83 16.72
CA LEU A 280 12.61 21.40 17.96
C LEU A 280 11.10 21.67 17.98
N ARG A 281 10.56 22.34 16.97
CA ARG A 281 9.12 22.63 16.87
C ARG A 281 8.45 21.73 15.85
N LEU A 282 7.22 21.34 16.09
CA LEU A 282 6.38 20.67 15.10
C LEU A 282 5.85 21.70 14.09
N SER A 283 5.90 21.38 12.81
CA SER A 283 5.14 22.04 11.76
C SER A 283 3.68 21.55 11.76
N GLN A 284 2.82 22.16 10.95
CA GLN A 284 1.44 21.68 10.81
C GLN A 284 1.41 20.25 10.20
N ASP A 285 2.25 19.99 9.19
CA ASP A 285 2.37 18.68 8.57
C ASP A 285 2.90 17.62 9.52
N ASP A 286 3.88 17.99 10.36
CA ASP A 286 4.36 17.09 11.43
C ASP A 286 3.25 16.73 12.42
N ALA A 287 2.42 17.68 12.80
CA ALA A 287 1.29 17.42 13.71
C ALA A 287 0.22 16.51 13.06
N ILE A 288 -0.04 16.69 11.76
CA ILE A 288 -0.92 15.83 10.96
C ILE A 288 -0.35 14.40 10.91
N MET A 289 0.94 14.24 10.58
CA MET A 289 1.60 12.94 10.58
C MET A 289 1.57 12.28 11.95
N LEU A 290 1.86 13.05 13.00
CA LEU A 290 1.83 12.56 14.38
C LEU A 290 0.42 12.09 14.79
N ALA A 291 -0.63 12.84 14.43
CA ALA A 291 -2.02 12.44 14.64
C ALA A 291 -2.33 11.13 13.92
N ALA A 292 -2.01 11.03 12.63
CA ALA A 292 -2.23 9.82 11.84
C ALA A 292 -1.52 8.58 12.43
N MET A 293 -0.27 8.75 12.90
CA MET A 293 0.54 7.67 13.49
C MET A 293 0.03 7.19 14.84
N VAL A 294 -0.49 8.08 15.69
CA VAL A 294 -0.84 7.76 17.08
C VAL A 294 -2.32 7.49 17.26
N THR A 295 -3.18 8.30 16.65
CA THR A 295 -4.64 8.17 16.77
C THR A 295 -5.26 7.32 15.66
N GLY A 296 -4.56 7.13 14.55
CA GLY A 296 -5.09 6.47 13.36
C GLY A 296 -5.97 7.38 12.49
N ASP A 297 -6.10 8.64 12.84
CA ASP A 297 -6.89 9.62 12.10
C ASP A 297 -6.12 10.10 10.87
N ARG A 298 -6.49 9.59 9.69
CA ARG A 298 -5.87 9.89 8.39
C ARG A 298 -6.57 11.02 7.66
N THR A 299 -7.59 11.60 8.24
CA THR A 299 -8.48 12.54 7.56
C THR A 299 -7.78 13.83 7.12
N TYR A 300 -6.68 14.17 7.78
CA TYR A 300 -5.89 15.37 7.49
C TYR A 300 -4.66 15.11 6.58
N LEU A 301 -4.36 13.83 6.23
CA LEU A 301 -3.22 13.51 5.36
C LEU A 301 -3.48 13.98 3.93
N THR A 302 -2.62 14.87 3.43
CA THR A 302 -2.65 15.36 2.05
C THR A 302 -2.03 14.36 1.07
N HIS A 303 -2.39 14.45 -0.21
CA HIS A 303 -1.83 13.58 -1.25
C HIS A 303 -0.31 13.76 -1.38
N SER A 304 0.17 15.01 -1.34
CA SER A 304 1.60 15.35 -1.42
C SER A 304 2.44 14.71 -0.31
N LEU A 305 1.93 14.70 0.93
CA LEU A 305 2.60 13.98 2.03
C LEU A 305 2.67 12.47 1.79
N ARG A 306 1.64 11.87 1.19
CA ARG A 306 1.62 10.42 0.91
C ARG A 306 2.62 10.01 -0.15
N VAL A 307 2.72 10.75 -1.26
CA VAL A 307 3.54 10.40 -2.43
C VAL A 307 5.02 10.19 -2.06
N GLY A 308 5.62 11.05 -1.24
CA GLY A 308 7.01 10.91 -0.80
C GLY A 308 7.27 9.59 -0.04
N PHE A 309 6.34 9.23 0.86
CA PHE A 309 6.43 7.98 1.63
C PHE A 309 6.15 6.73 0.78
N GLU A 310 5.29 6.83 -0.20
CA GLU A 310 5.02 5.74 -1.15
C GLU A 310 6.23 5.47 -2.03
N ARG A 311 6.87 6.51 -2.59
CA ARG A 311 8.09 6.40 -3.41
C ARG A 311 9.27 5.77 -2.68
N THR A 312 9.36 5.97 -1.37
CA THR A 312 10.42 5.40 -0.53
C THR A 312 10.04 4.08 0.14
N GLY A 313 8.85 3.53 -0.12
CA GLY A 313 8.35 2.31 0.53
C GLY A 313 8.12 2.45 2.03
N SER A 314 8.07 3.68 2.55
CA SER A 314 7.94 3.97 3.98
C SER A 314 6.52 4.39 4.39
N PHE A 315 5.52 4.18 3.53
CA PHE A 315 4.11 4.51 3.79
C PHE A 315 3.57 3.91 5.09
N HIS A 316 4.09 2.75 5.50
CA HIS A 316 3.77 2.12 6.78
C HIS A 316 4.10 2.98 8.00
N MET A 317 4.88 4.05 7.86
CA MET A 317 5.16 5.02 8.92
C MET A 317 3.96 5.97 9.14
N LEU A 318 3.25 6.37 8.08
CA LEU A 318 2.11 7.29 8.17
C LEU A 318 0.83 6.66 8.72
N VAL A 319 0.77 5.35 8.75
CA VAL A 319 -0.44 4.61 9.08
C VAL A 319 -0.20 3.78 10.33
N VAL A 320 -1.18 3.71 11.23
CA VAL A 320 -1.07 2.78 12.38
C VAL A 320 -0.93 1.37 11.84
N SER A 321 0.26 0.81 12.03
CA SER A 321 0.65 -0.50 11.52
C SER A 321 0.84 -1.50 12.66
N GLY A 322 1.03 -2.75 12.28
CA GLY A 322 1.37 -3.80 13.23
C GLY A 322 2.64 -3.53 14.02
N PHE A 323 3.61 -2.87 13.43
CA PHE A 323 4.84 -2.47 14.09
C PHE A 323 4.59 -1.43 15.19
N HIS A 324 3.69 -0.46 14.95
CA HIS A 324 3.26 0.51 15.96
C HIS A 324 2.64 -0.18 17.17
N LEU A 325 1.69 -1.10 16.96
CA LEU A 325 1.08 -1.86 18.05
C LEU A 325 2.09 -2.72 18.80
N ALA A 326 3.06 -3.32 18.11
CA ALA A 326 4.11 -4.11 18.75
C ALA A 326 5.00 -3.24 19.65
N ILE A 327 5.36 -2.02 19.23
CA ILE A 327 6.09 -1.06 20.05
C ILE A 327 5.28 -0.68 21.28
N VAL A 328 3.99 -0.32 21.09
CA VAL A 328 3.06 0.03 22.17
C VAL A 328 2.97 -1.10 23.20
N ALA A 329 2.72 -2.34 22.74
CA ALA A 329 2.65 -3.52 23.60
C ALA A 329 3.96 -3.79 24.33
N GLY A 330 5.11 -3.61 23.65
CA GLY A 330 6.45 -3.73 24.23
C GLY A 330 6.68 -2.71 25.33
N CYS A 331 6.33 -1.44 25.09
CA CYS A 331 6.41 -0.37 26.09
C CYS A 331 5.50 -0.62 27.30
N LEU A 332 4.25 -1.01 27.05
CA LEU A 332 3.29 -1.34 28.10
C LEU A 332 3.77 -2.51 28.98
N PHE A 333 4.27 -3.58 28.35
CA PHE A 333 4.83 -4.72 29.06
C PHE A 333 6.07 -4.33 29.87
N TRP A 334 6.96 -3.51 29.30
CA TRP A 334 8.15 -2.99 30.00
C TRP A 334 7.77 -2.13 31.20
N VAL A 335 6.81 -1.21 31.05
CA VAL A 335 6.29 -0.37 32.15
C VAL A 335 5.66 -1.25 33.23
N ALA A 336 4.80 -2.20 32.89
CA ALA A 336 4.19 -3.13 33.82
C ALA A 336 5.24 -3.90 34.63
N ARG A 337 6.31 -4.37 33.95
CA ARG A 337 7.45 -5.03 34.62
C ARG A 337 8.29 -4.08 35.46
N ARG A 338 8.43 -2.82 35.05
CA ARG A 338 9.14 -1.78 35.83
C ARG A 338 8.37 -1.39 37.09
N LEU A 339 7.04 -1.42 37.04
CA LEU A 339 6.14 -1.28 38.19
C LEU A 339 6.08 -2.55 39.07
N ARG A 340 6.99 -3.52 38.86
CA ARG A 340 7.11 -4.79 39.59
C ARG A 340 5.92 -5.73 39.50
N LEU A 341 5.01 -5.55 38.53
CA LEU A 341 3.93 -6.52 38.32
C LEU A 341 4.52 -7.91 37.98
N PRO A 342 4.01 -9.01 38.56
CA PRO A 342 4.37 -10.37 38.16
C PRO A 342 4.13 -10.62 36.68
N ARG A 343 4.75 -11.67 36.08
CA ARG A 343 4.65 -11.92 34.64
C ARG A 343 3.24 -12.10 34.13
N VAL A 344 2.41 -12.85 34.88
CA VAL A 344 1.03 -13.16 34.49
C VAL A 344 0.16 -11.89 34.42
N PRO A 345 -0.01 -11.11 35.49
CA PRO A 345 -0.80 -9.88 35.42
C PRO A 345 -0.21 -8.85 34.45
N ALA A 346 1.13 -8.74 34.34
CA ALA A 346 1.76 -7.86 33.34
C ALA A 346 1.34 -8.24 31.91
N THR A 347 1.24 -9.53 31.61
CA THR A 347 0.78 -10.00 30.30
C THR A 347 -0.69 -9.63 30.04
N PHE A 348 -1.57 -9.90 30.99
CA PHE A 348 -3.01 -9.58 30.82
C PHE A 348 -3.24 -8.08 30.73
N VAL A 349 -2.57 -7.26 31.54
CA VAL A 349 -2.65 -5.79 31.46
C VAL A 349 -2.15 -5.32 30.08
N THR A 350 -1.07 -5.90 29.55
CA THR A 350 -0.57 -5.54 28.22
C THR A 350 -1.57 -5.90 27.12
N ILE A 351 -2.18 -7.10 27.17
CA ILE A 351 -3.18 -7.52 26.18
C ILE A 351 -4.38 -6.59 26.23
N LEU A 352 -4.93 -6.30 27.42
CA LEU A 352 -6.08 -5.43 27.57
C LEU A 352 -5.79 -4.00 27.10
N ALA A 353 -4.63 -3.44 27.46
CA ALA A 353 -4.24 -2.10 27.03
C ALA A 353 -3.96 -2.04 25.52
N SER A 354 -3.39 -3.10 24.92
CA SER A 354 -3.22 -3.20 23.46
C SER A 354 -4.55 -3.29 22.74
N PHE A 355 -5.53 -4.01 23.30
CA PHE A 355 -6.91 -4.04 22.77
C PHE A 355 -7.59 -2.67 22.86
N ALA A 356 -7.45 -1.97 23.98
CA ALA A 356 -7.99 -0.63 24.16
C ALA A 356 -7.35 0.37 23.16
N TYR A 357 -6.05 0.25 22.92
CA TYR A 357 -5.36 1.06 21.89
C TYR A 357 -5.84 0.71 20.47
N ALA A 358 -5.99 -0.57 20.14
CA ALA A 358 -6.53 -0.99 18.85
C ALA A 358 -7.94 -0.44 18.61
N LEU A 359 -8.81 -0.48 19.66
CA LEU A 359 -10.15 0.11 19.61
C LEU A 359 -10.08 1.64 19.40
N PHE A 360 -9.20 2.32 20.14
CA PHE A 360 -8.98 3.76 20.02
C PHE A 360 -8.54 4.19 18.61
N THR A 361 -7.69 3.40 17.94
CA THR A 361 -7.21 3.67 16.57
C THR A 361 -8.19 3.24 15.47
N GLY A 362 -9.43 2.91 15.80
CA GLY A 362 -10.51 2.57 14.85
C GLY A 362 -10.50 1.11 14.39
N PHE A 363 -9.76 0.23 15.04
CA PHE A 363 -9.71 -1.23 14.77
C PHE A 363 -9.38 -1.58 13.30
N ALA A 364 -8.50 -0.77 12.67
CA ALA A 364 -8.08 -1.02 11.30
C ALA A 364 -7.51 -2.45 11.12
N THR A 365 -7.77 -3.09 9.98
CA THR A 365 -7.38 -4.49 9.70
C THR A 365 -5.90 -4.82 9.98
N PRO A 366 -4.89 -3.96 9.72
CA PRO A 366 -3.51 -4.23 10.12
C PRO A 366 -3.29 -4.25 11.63
N VAL A 367 -4.04 -3.42 12.38
CA VAL A 367 -3.95 -3.33 13.84
C VAL A 367 -4.59 -4.55 14.49
N GLU A 368 -5.75 -4.98 14.00
CA GLU A 368 -6.45 -6.18 14.43
C GLU A 368 -5.57 -7.42 14.32
N ARG A 369 -4.94 -7.64 13.15
CA ARG A 369 -4.02 -8.77 12.92
C ARG A 369 -2.85 -8.76 13.89
N SER A 370 -2.29 -7.60 14.12
CA SER A 370 -1.16 -7.45 15.06
C SER A 370 -1.56 -7.65 16.49
N LEU A 371 -2.78 -7.25 16.87
CA LEU A 371 -3.34 -7.53 18.19
C LEU A 371 -3.46 -9.06 18.41
N TRP A 372 -3.96 -9.80 17.44
CA TRP A 372 -3.98 -11.26 17.49
C TRP A 372 -2.59 -11.85 17.64
N MET A 373 -1.62 -11.42 16.81
CA MET A 373 -0.23 -11.92 16.89
C MET A 373 0.42 -11.60 18.23
N VAL A 374 0.29 -10.37 18.75
CA VAL A 374 0.84 -9.96 20.04
C VAL A 374 0.19 -10.76 21.17
N THR A 375 -1.12 -10.92 21.15
CA THR A 375 -1.88 -11.67 22.15
C THR A 375 -1.43 -13.14 22.19
N LEU A 376 -1.39 -13.80 21.03
CA LEU A 376 -0.97 -15.19 20.92
C LEU A 376 0.51 -15.38 21.32
N TYR A 377 1.38 -14.44 20.95
CA TYR A 377 2.78 -14.45 21.36
C TYR A 377 2.92 -14.33 22.88
N LEU A 378 2.21 -13.40 23.52
CA LEU A 378 2.25 -13.19 24.95
C LEU A 378 1.68 -14.38 25.74
N LEU A 379 0.58 -14.96 25.27
CA LEU A 379 -0.03 -16.17 25.85
C LEU A 379 0.86 -17.39 25.67
N GLY A 380 1.43 -17.61 24.48
CA GLY A 380 2.38 -18.68 24.22
C GLY A 380 3.62 -18.59 25.12
N ARG A 381 4.07 -17.37 25.41
CA ARG A 381 5.16 -17.11 26.35
C ARG A 381 4.82 -17.46 27.80
N LEU A 382 3.55 -17.31 28.21
CA LEU A 382 3.08 -17.75 29.54
C LEU A 382 3.02 -19.27 29.68
N LEU A 383 2.68 -19.96 28.59
CA LEU A 383 2.53 -21.42 28.57
C LEU A 383 3.89 -22.16 28.49
N TYR A 384 5.02 -21.45 28.55
CA TYR A 384 6.39 -21.98 28.49
C TYR A 384 6.64 -22.98 27.34
N ARG A 385 5.89 -22.85 26.23
CA ARG A 385 6.09 -23.70 25.06
C ARG A 385 7.34 -23.30 24.29
N GLU A 386 7.97 -24.30 23.68
CA GLU A 386 9.11 -24.09 22.77
C GLU A 386 8.76 -23.08 21.69
N ARG A 387 9.66 -22.12 21.45
CA ARG A 387 9.42 -20.97 20.60
C ARG A 387 9.72 -21.31 19.15
N ASN A 388 8.81 -22.00 18.49
CA ASN A 388 8.88 -22.10 17.03
C ASN A 388 8.09 -20.94 16.42
N VAL A 389 8.80 -19.96 15.85
CA VAL A 389 8.21 -18.74 15.28
C VAL A 389 7.23 -19.08 14.16
N LEU A 390 7.57 -20.00 13.26
CA LEU A 390 6.70 -20.40 12.15
C LEU A 390 5.39 -21.03 12.64
N ASN A 391 5.43 -21.83 13.70
CA ASN A 391 4.20 -22.40 14.29
C ASN A 391 3.28 -21.32 14.89
N THR A 392 3.85 -20.30 15.52
CA THR A 392 3.08 -19.19 16.07
C THR A 392 2.43 -18.37 14.95
N ILE A 393 3.18 -18.12 13.86
CA ILE A 393 2.68 -17.45 12.66
C ILE A 393 1.55 -18.27 12.02
N GLY A 394 1.76 -19.58 11.86
CA GLY A 394 0.74 -20.49 11.30
C GLY A 394 -0.54 -20.51 12.11
N PHE A 395 -0.43 -20.53 13.45
CA PHE A 395 -1.62 -20.47 14.32
C PHE A 395 -2.36 -19.14 14.19
N ALA A 396 -1.63 -18.01 14.18
CA ALA A 396 -2.24 -16.71 13.99
C ALA A 396 -2.94 -16.58 12.62
N ALA A 397 -2.30 -17.08 11.55
CA ALA A 397 -2.88 -17.10 10.21
C ALA A 397 -4.15 -17.96 10.15
N LEU A 398 -4.14 -19.17 10.77
CA LEU A 398 -5.33 -20.02 10.86
C LEU A 398 -6.49 -19.33 11.57
N CYS A 399 -6.23 -18.69 12.72
CA CYS A 399 -7.27 -17.97 13.45
C CYS A 399 -7.87 -16.84 12.60
N LEU A 400 -7.01 -16.01 11.98
CA LEU A 400 -7.47 -14.90 11.15
C LEU A 400 -8.28 -15.38 9.95
N LEU A 401 -7.80 -16.39 9.23
CA LEU A 401 -8.46 -16.93 8.04
C LEU A 401 -9.73 -17.73 8.38
N ALA A 402 -9.82 -18.32 9.56
CA ALA A 402 -11.05 -18.99 10.02
C ALA A 402 -12.16 -17.96 10.33
N PHE A 403 -11.81 -16.78 10.88
CA PHE A 403 -12.77 -15.71 11.12
C PHE A 403 -13.13 -14.92 9.86
N SER A 404 -12.16 -14.69 8.98
CA SER A 404 -12.35 -13.93 7.75
C SER A 404 -11.55 -14.55 6.60
N PRO A 405 -12.10 -15.62 5.95
CA PRO A 405 -11.44 -16.29 4.81
C PRO A 405 -11.09 -15.34 3.65
N ARG A 406 -11.93 -14.35 3.37
CA ARG A 406 -11.72 -13.35 2.32
C ARG A 406 -10.50 -12.50 2.52
N SER A 407 -10.05 -12.30 3.78
CA SER A 407 -8.81 -11.57 4.06
C SER A 407 -7.60 -12.16 3.33
N LEU A 408 -7.66 -13.42 2.87
CA LEU A 408 -6.61 -14.03 2.05
C LEU A 408 -6.35 -13.24 0.77
N PHE A 409 -7.38 -12.65 0.19
CA PHE A 409 -7.31 -11.87 -1.06
C PHE A 409 -6.95 -10.41 -0.83
N ASP A 410 -6.96 -9.93 0.42
CA ASP A 410 -6.55 -8.57 0.78
C ASP A 410 -5.04 -8.38 0.61
N ALA A 411 -4.61 -7.38 -0.18
CA ALA A 411 -3.22 -6.98 -0.32
C ALA A 411 -2.54 -6.75 1.03
N SER A 412 -3.22 -6.07 1.94
CA SER A 412 -2.74 -5.76 3.29
C SER A 412 -2.50 -7.01 4.15
N PHE A 413 -3.35 -8.04 4.03
CA PHE A 413 -3.14 -9.33 4.72
C PHE A 413 -1.96 -10.08 4.13
N GLN A 414 -1.88 -10.20 2.81
CA GLN A 414 -0.79 -10.89 2.11
C GLN A 414 0.56 -10.27 2.43
N MET A 415 0.67 -8.93 2.39
CA MET A 415 1.91 -8.21 2.74
C MET A 415 2.30 -8.46 4.20
N THR A 416 1.35 -8.38 5.14
CA THR A 416 1.63 -8.62 6.56
C THR A 416 2.11 -10.05 6.81
N LEU A 417 1.40 -11.04 6.24
CA LEU A 417 1.75 -12.45 6.40
C LEU A 417 3.12 -12.75 5.78
N LEU A 418 3.36 -12.25 4.56
CA LEU A 418 4.61 -12.45 3.83
C LEU A 418 5.81 -11.81 4.57
N ALA A 419 5.64 -10.59 5.12
CA ALA A 419 6.67 -9.95 5.94
C ALA A 419 7.04 -10.82 7.16
N VAL A 420 6.04 -11.28 7.91
CA VAL A 420 6.27 -12.06 9.14
C VAL A 420 6.84 -13.44 8.83
N VAL A 421 6.37 -14.10 7.76
CA VAL A 421 6.92 -15.38 7.28
C VAL A 421 8.37 -15.23 6.81
N SER A 422 8.70 -14.15 6.09
CA SER A 422 10.06 -13.88 5.62
C SER A 422 11.02 -13.59 6.78
N ILE A 423 10.58 -12.83 7.77
CA ILE A 423 11.37 -12.56 8.98
C ILE A 423 11.56 -13.87 9.76
N GLY A 424 10.49 -14.62 10.03
CA GLY A 424 10.52 -15.85 10.84
C GLY A 424 11.15 -17.04 10.13
N GLY A 425 10.92 -17.18 8.82
CA GLY A 425 11.36 -18.32 8.02
C GLY A 425 12.72 -18.16 7.35
N VAL A 426 13.12 -16.92 7.04
CA VAL A 426 14.41 -16.64 6.38
C VAL A 426 15.34 -15.84 7.27
N ALA A 427 14.97 -14.61 7.67
CA ALA A 427 15.90 -13.73 8.36
C ALA A 427 16.34 -14.29 9.74
N ALA A 428 15.40 -14.75 10.58
CA ALA A 428 15.73 -15.24 11.91
C ALA A 428 16.65 -16.48 11.89
N PRO A 429 16.43 -17.54 11.08
CA PRO A 429 17.38 -18.64 10.94
C PRO A 429 18.76 -18.20 10.44
N LEU A 430 18.81 -17.30 9.46
CA LEU A 430 20.07 -16.75 8.94
C LEU A 430 20.84 -16.00 10.02
N LEU A 431 20.18 -15.13 10.76
CA LEU A 431 20.81 -14.35 11.84
C LEU A 431 21.32 -15.25 12.98
N GLN A 432 20.54 -16.28 13.33
CA GLN A 432 20.94 -17.24 14.36
C GLN A 432 22.19 -18.03 13.98
N SER A 433 22.35 -18.33 12.68
CA SER A 433 23.50 -19.10 12.18
C SER A 433 24.73 -18.23 11.85
N THR A 434 24.54 -16.92 11.57
CA THR A 434 25.63 -16.05 11.08
C THR A 434 26.01 -14.95 12.08
N ILE A 435 25.12 -14.05 12.46
CA ILE A 435 25.43 -12.80 13.20
C ILE A 435 25.28 -12.96 14.72
N HIS A 436 24.25 -13.64 15.22
CA HIS A 436 23.98 -13.79 16.64
C HIS A 436 25.14 -14.44 17.43
N PRO A 437 25.87 -15.47 16.91
CA PRO A 437 27.03 -16.02 17.57
C PRO A 437 28.12 -14.97 17.80
N TYR A 438 28.36 -14.08 16.81
CA TYR A 438 29.33 -12.99 16.94
C TYR A 438 28.87 -11.93 17.94
N LEU A 439 27.57 -11.54 17.93
CA LEU A 439 27.01 -10.65 18.93
C LEU A 439 27.19 -11.20 20.34
N THR A 440 27.01 -12.48 20.53
CA THR A 440 27.22 -13.14 21.83
C THR A 440 28.69 -13.16 22.21
N ALA A 441 29.56 -13.37 21.23
CA ALA A 441 31.02 -13.39 21.41
C ALA A 441 31.60 -12.02 21.81
N THR A 442 30.92 -10.90 21.57
CA THR A 442 31.37 -9.57 22.03
C THR A 442 31.09 -9.29 23.51
N ARG A 443 30.33 -10.17 24.20
CA ARG A 443 30.01 -9.98 25.62
C ARG A 443 31.15 -10.49 26.49
N ASP A 444 31.36 -9.82 27.62
CA ASP A 444 32.27 -10.24 28.66
C ASP A 444 33.64 -10.70 28.14
N LEU A 445 34.30 -9.87 27.32
CA LEU A 445 35.54 -10.18 26.61
C LEU A 445 36.68 -10.64 27.54
N ARG A 446 36.67 -10.26 28.82
CA ARG A 446 37.67 -10.62 29.82
C ARG A 446 37.53 -12.03 30.38
N THR A 447 36.36 -12.67 30.19
CA THR A 447 36.09 -14.00 30.76
C THR A 447 36.62 -15.06 29.80
N LEU A 448 37.84 -15.59 30.14
CA LEU A 448 38.52 -16.60 29.32
C LEU A 448 37.80 -17.95 29.31
N ALA A 449 37.09 -18.31 30.37
CA ALA A 449 36.32 -19.54 30.46
C ALA A 449 35.21 -19.65 29.38
N LEU A 450 34.76 -18.55 28.85
CA LEU A 450 33.79 -18.54 27.74
C LEU A 450 34.41 -18.99 26.42
N ASP A 451 35.70 -18.80 26.21
CA ASP A 451 36.38 -19.13 24.96
C ASP A 451 36.42 -20.64 24.72
N ALA A 452 36.56 -21.44 25.78
CA ALA A 452 36.59 -22.89 25.70
C ALA A 452 35.22 -23.51 25.27
N LYS A 453 34.14 -22.74 25.42
CA LYS A 453 32.77 -23.18 25.09
C LYS A 453 32.33 -22.77 23.68
N LEU A 454 33.10 -21.94 22.98
CA LEU A 454 32.78 -21.40 21.68
C LEU A 454 33.45 -22.18 20.55
N ALA A 455 32.82 -22.18 19.39
CA ALA A 455 33.42 -22.71 18.16
C ALA A 455 34.70 -21.95 17.78
N PRO A 456 35.70 -22.61 17.16
CA PRO A 456 37.03 -22.01 16.87
C PRO A 456 37.00 -20.63 16.20
N PRO A 457 36.16 -20.36 15.17
CA PRO A 457 36.09 -19.03 14.55
C PRO A 457 35.62 -17.93 15.51
N LEU A 458 34.68 -18.25 16.40
CA LEU A 458 34.18 -17.30 17.40
C LEU A 458 35.19 -17.02 18.49
N THR A 459 35.97 -18.05 18.85
CA THR A 459 37.09 -17.91 19.78
C THR A 459 38.17 -17.01 19.17
N GLN A 460 38.55 -17.22 17.92
CA GLN A 460 39.48 -16.36 17.18
C GLN A 460 38.99 -14.90 17.14
N PHE A 461 37.71 -14.68 16.84
CA PHE A 461 37.12 -13.36 16.87
C PHE A 461 37.21 -12.70 18.24
N ARG A 462 36.90 -13.41 19.33
CA ARG A 462 37.06 -12.88 20.70
C ARG A 462 38.50 -12.55 21.04
N VAL A 463 39.45 -13.42 20.68
CA VAL A 463 40.88 -13.16 20.86
C VAL A 463 41.31 -11.90 20.11
N MET A 464 40.91 -11.75 18.86
CA MET A 464 41.19 -10.56 18.05
C MET A 464 40.63 -9.29 18.73
N LEU A 465 39.36 -9.32 19.17
CA LEU A 465 38.77 -8.17 19.87
C LEU A 465 39.52 -7.82 21.16
N ARG A 466 39.99 -8.81 21.94
CA ARG A 466 40.80 -8.57 23.12
C ARG A 466 42.17 -7.96 22.80
N MET A 467 42.82 -8.44 21.73
CA MET A 467 44.06 -7.85 21.25
C MET A 467 43.90 -6.40 20.85
N ILE A 468 42.84 -6.08 20.11
CA ILE A 468 42.53 -4.70 19.74
C ILE A 468 42.22 -3.85 20.99
N ALA A 469 41.42 -4.36 21.91
CA ALA A 469 41.10 -3.65 23.14
C ALA A 469 42.35 -3.39 24.00
N ALA A 470 43.24 -4.36 24.10
CA ALA A 470 44.51 -4.20 24.81
C ALA A 470 45.44 -3.17 24.14
N ALA A 471 45.54 -3.21 22.80
CA ALA A 471 46.29 -2.23 22.01
C ALA A 471 45.70 -0.82 22.16
N LEU A 472 44.36 -0.69 22.13
CA LEU A 472 43.67 0.59 22.33
C LEU A 472 43.92 1.16 23.72
N GLN A 473 43.88 0.31 24.78
CA GLN A 473 44.18 0.71 26.13
C GLN A 473 45.62 1.19 26.24
N ALA A 474 46.58 0.47 25.64
CA ALA A 474 48.00 0.84 25.67
C ALA A 474 48.29 2.14 24.89
N ALA A 475 47.57 2.38 23.77
CA ALA A 475 47.70 3.60 23.00
C ALA A 475 47.15 4.84 23.72
N ILE A 476 46.02 4.69 24.45
CA ILE A 476 45.39 5.80 25.19
C ILE A 476 46.15 6.08 26.51
N HIS A 477 46.64 5.04 27.14
CA HIS A 477 47.40 5.13 28.40
C HIS A 477 48.71 4.36 28.29
N PRO A 478 49.72 4.92 27.65
CA PRO A 478 51.05 4.31 27.62
C PRO A 478 51.61 4.27 29.01
N SER A 479 51.33 3.19 29.76
CA SER A 479 51.99 2.97 31.06
C SER A 479 53.47 2.78 30.83
N ARG A 480 54.28 3.73 31.24
CA ARG A 480 55.75 3.56 31.41
C ARG A 480 56.00 2.55 32.52
N THR A 481 55.55 1.35 32.35
CA THR A 481 56.00 0.22 33.15
C THR A 481 57.21 -0.37 32.47
N THR A 482 58.40 0.18 32.80
CA THR A 482 59.59 -0.63 32.72
C THR A 482 59.30 -1.96 33.38
N SER A 483 59.19 -2.99 32.57
CA SER A 483 58.99 -4.37 33.01
C SER A 483 60.18 -4.80 33.88
N ARG A 484 60.11 -4.58 35.16
CA ARG A 484 60.81 -5.47 36.08
C ARG A 484 59.95 -6.70 36.20
N ILE A 485 60.22 -7.70 35.38
CA ILE A 485 59.78 -9.08 35.61
C ILE A 485 60.23 -9.39 37.07
N PRO A 486 59.29 -9.68 38.00
CA PRO A 486 59.70 -10.19 39.29
C PRO A 486 60.37 -11.55 39.02
N ARG A 487 61.68 -11.63 39.16
CA ARG A 487 62.37 -12.91 39.30
C ARG A 487 61.66 -13.66 40.42
N LEU A 488 61.03 -14.80 40.09
CA LEU A 488 60.67 -15.83 41.05
C LEU A 488 61.97 -16.28 41.77
N THR A 489 62.30 -15.63 42.86
CA THR A 489 63.28 -16.15 43.81
C THR A 489 62.50 -16.92 44.83
N ALA A 490 62.88 -18.17 44.90
CA ALA A 490 62.72 -19.19 45.93
C ALA A 490 61.80 -18.91 47.14
N VAL A 491 60.96 -19.88 47.36
CA VAL A 491 60.19 -20.15 48.55
C VAL A 491 61.11 -19.93 49.77
N ASP A 492 60.72 -19.00 50.61
CA ASP A 492 61.29 -18.88 51.97
C ASP A 492 60.12 -18.98 52.96
N ASP A 493 60.16 -20.11 53.70
CA ASP A 493 59.24 -20.41 54.80
C ASP A 493 59.42 -19.39 55.89
N LYS A 494 58.46 -18.55 56.15
CA LYS A 494 58.29 -17.86 57.45
C LYS A 494 56.85 -17.54 57.78
N PRO A 495 56.48 -17.57 59.05
CA PRO A 495 55.12 -17.64 59.54
C PRO A 495 54.39 -16.27 59.45
N TYR A 496 53.09 -16.33 59.37
CA TYR A 496 52.11 -15.25 59.32
C TYR A 496 52.44 -14.06 60.19
N PRO A 497 52.55 -12.85 59.65
CA PRO A 497 52.47 -11.66 60.48
C PRO A 497 51.02 -11.27 60.65
N GLN A 498 50.64 -11.14 61.87
CA GLN A 498 49.44 -10.57 62.41
C GLN A 498 49.14 -9.24 61.75
N LEU A 499 47.86 -9.02 61.40
CA LEU A 499 47.18 -7.79 61.00
C LEU A 499 47.89 -6.50 61.44
N ALA A 500 48.45 -5.74 60.54
CA ALA A 500 48.67 -4.33 60.69
C ALA A 500 47.35 -3.57 60.41
N LEU A 501 46.63 -3.28 61.44
CA LEU A 501 45.35 -2.62 61.48
C LEU A 501 45.38 -1.13 61.11
N PHE A 502 46.58 -0.59 60.88
CA PHE A 502 46.75 0.82 60.46
C PHE A 502 47.83 0.93 59.39
N ARG A 503 47.42 0.65 58.13
CA ARG A 503 48.20 1.10 57.02
C ARG A 503 47.71 2.52 56.69
N GLU A 504 48.61 3.52 57.04
CA GLU A 504 48.39 4.87 56.54
C GLU A 504 48.08 4.82 55.04
N THR A 505 46.94 5.30 54.68
CA THR A 505 46.61 5.48 53.29
C THR A 505 47.58 6.50 52.71
N PRO A 506 48.44 6.15 51.72
CA PRO A 506 49.33 7.13 51.13
C PRO A 506 48.48 8.23 50.52
N ALA A 507 48.82 9.48 50.88
CA ALA A 507 48.16 10.66 50.28
C ALA A 507 48.21 10.52 48.78
N ILE A 508 47.03 10.36 48.16
CA ILE A 508 46.89 10.24 46.70
C ILE A 508 47.29 11.59 46.11
N THR A 509 48.52 11.66 45.57
CA THR A 509 49.00 12.86 44.90
C THR A 509 48.08 13.13 43.68
N ALA A 510 47.89 14.41 43.35
CA ALA A 510 47.07 14.79 42.16
C ALA A 510 47.51 14.04 40.89
N ALA A 511 48.84 13.77 40.77
CA ALA A 511 49.36 12.96 39.63
C ALA A 511 48.94 11.49 39.68
N ALA A 512 48.85 10.87 40.88
CA ALA A 512 48.37 9.49 41.03
C ALA A 512 46.86 9.41 40.79
N LEU A 513 46.10 10.44 41.18
CA LEU A 513 44.67 10.56 40.89
C LEU A 513 44.41 10.73 39.39
N HIS A 514 45.19 11.60 38.72
CA HIS A 514 45.13 11.75 37.26
C HIS A 514 45.48 10.45 36.52
N ALA A 515 46.54 9.75 36.90
CA ALA A 515 46.90 8.48 36.31
C ALA A 515 45.83 7.39 36.51
N THR A 516 45.18 7.35 37.68
CA THR A 516 44.02 6.42 37.91
C THR A 516 42.79 6.79 37.16
N ILE A 517 42.49 8.08 36.96
CA ILE A 517 41.35 8.56 36.13
C ILE A 517 41.62 8.25 34.67
N GLN A 518 42.81 8.56 34.14
CA GLN A 518 43.18 8.24 32.75
C GLN A 518 43.18 6.73 32.48
N GLY A 519 43.68 5.92 33.42
CA GLY A 519 43.64 4.48 33.34
C GLY A 519 42.23 3.91 33.34
N ARG A 520 41.31 4.47 34.13
CA ARG A 520 39.89 4.13 34.15
C ARG A 520 39.19 4.55 32.82
N PHE A 521 39.53 5.72 32.31
CA PHE A 521 39.04 6.22 31.05
C PHE A 521 39.49 5.34 29.86
N ALA A 522 40.79 5.07 29.75
CA ALA A 522 41.36 4.18 28.75
C ALA A 522 40.74 2.78 28.81
N TRP A 523 40.56 2.24 30.01
CA TRP A 523 39.89 0.95 30.21
C TRP A 523 38.42 1.01 29.78
N SER A 524 37.68 2.10 30.06
CA SER A 524 36.28 2.25 29.66
C SER A 524 36.13 2.30 28.14
N ILE A 525 37.02 3.00 27.44
CA ILE A 525 37.04 3.04 25.97
C ILE A 525 37.36 1.64 25.44
N ALA A 526 38.40 0.97 25.92
CA ALA A 526 38.85 -0.30 25.38
C ALA A 526 37.90 -1.46 25.64
N TYR A 527 37.27 -1.57 26.81
CA TYR A 527 36.48 -2.74 27.21
C TYR A 527 34.97 -2.49 27.35
N ARG A 528 34.51 -1.24 27.22
CA ARG A 528 33.08 -0.91 27.20
C ARG A 528 32.67 -0.29 25.87
N LEU A 529 33.31 0.83 25.50
CA LEU A 529 32.92 1.59 24.29
C LEU A 529 33.24 0.82 23.00
N PHE A 530 34.48 0.30 22.86
CA PHE A 530 34.86 -0.45 21.65
C PHE A 530 34.00 -1.72 21.43
N PRO A 531 33.80 -2.62 22.42
CA PRO A 531 32.89 -3.75 22.21
C PRO A 531 31.44 -3.33 22.00
N TRP A 532 31.03 -2.19 22.54
CA TRP A 532 29.71 -1.60 22.25
C TRP A 532 29.62 -1.13 20.78
N ALA A 533 30.68 -0.47 20.28
CA ALA A 533 30.71 -0.04 18.87
C ALA A 533 30.67 -1.25 17.90
N VAL A 534 31.42 -2.32 18.20
CA VAL A 534 31.36 -3.56 17.42
C VAL A 534 29.97 -4.18 17.45
N ARG A 535 29.34 -4.23 18.63
CA ARG A 535 27.94 -4.70 18.75
C ARG A 535 26.98 -3.84 17.97
N PHE A 536 27.15 -2.52 18.01
CA PHE A 536 26.35 -1.58 17.26
C PHE A 536 26.46 -1.83 15.74
N LEU A 537 27.68 -2.02 15.24
CA LEU A 537 27.91 -2.36 13.83
C LEU A 537 27.26 -3.70 13.45
N LEU A 538 27.41 -4.73 14.27
CA LEU A 538 26.77 -6.03 14.04
C LEU A 538 25.23 -5.92 14.06
N ARG A 539 24.66 -5.03 14.88
CA ARG A 539 23.21 -4.73 14.90
C ARG A 539 22.74 -4.00 13.64
N ILE A 540 23.56 -3.11 13.08
CA ILE A 540 23.28 -2.49 11.79
C ILE A 540 23.26 -3.57 10.70
N ILE A 541 24.24 -4.48 10.67
CA ILE A 541 24.26 -5.58 9.71
C ILE A 541 23.06 -6.52 9.90
N GLU A 542 22.68 -6.81 11.13
CA GLU A 542 21.44 -7.57 11.44
C GLU A 542 20.21 -6.89 10.83
N LEU A 543 20.08 -5.58 11.03
CA LEU A 543 18.96 -4.79 10.49
C LEU A 543 18.98 -4.74 8.96
N LEU A 544 20.16 -4.60 8.34
CA LEU A 544 20.33 -4.66 6.89
C LEU A 544 19.88 -6.01 6.32
N VAL A 545 20.25 -7.12 6.95
CA VAL A 545 19.83 -8.46 6.51
C VAL A 545 18.31 -8.62 6.63
N VAL A 546 17.71 -8.18 7.74
CA VAL A 546 16.24 -8.24 7.92
C VAL A 546 15.54 -7.39 6.86
N SER A 547 15.98 -6.13 6.67
CA SER A 547 15.38 -5.24 5.68
C SER A 547 15.51 -5.79 4.27
N CYS A 548 16.69 -6.34 3.91
CA CYS A 548 16.90 -6.95 2.60
C CYS A 548 15.98 -8.15 2.35
N VAL A 549 15.83 -9.04 3.34
CA VAL A 549 14.95 -10.20 3.23
C VAL A 549 13.49 -9.78 3.08
N VAL A 550 13.04 -8.78 3.85
CA VAL A 550 11.67 -8.27 3.76
C VAL A 550 11.43 -7.59 2.41
N GLU A 551 12.36 -6.75 1.95
CA GLU A 551 12.23 -6.03 0.67
C GLU A 551 12.14 -6.98 -0.51
N LEU A 552 13.05 -7.98 -0.58
CA LEU A 552 13.02 -8.99 -1.62
C LEU A 552 11.72 -9.83 -1.58
N ALA A 553 11.21 -10.12 -0.41
CA ALA A 553 9.94 -10.85 -0.26
C ALA A 553 8.73 -9.97 -0.66
N MET A 554 8.78 -8.67 -0.40
CA MET A 554 7.71 -7.74 -0.76
C MET A 554 7.64 -7.43 -2.27
N THR A 555 8.64 -7.80 -3.07
CA THR A 555 8.67 -7.52 -4.50
C THR A 555 7.41 -8.00 -5.22
N LEU A 556 6.90 -9.20 -4.91
CA LEU A 556 5.70 -9.73 -5.54
C LEU A 556 4.43 -8.91 -5.22
N PRO A 557 4.04 -8.69 -3.96
CA PRO A 557 2.83 -7.90 -3.69
C PRO A 557 2.98 -6.43 -4.11
N MET A 558 4.18 -5.84 -4.05
CA MET A 558 4.41 -4.49 -4.56
C MET A 558 4.20 -4.41 -6.08
N ALA A 559 4.62 -5.44 -6.83
CA ALA A 559 4.39 -5.55 -8.26
C ALA A 559 2.92 -5.80 -8.61
N LEU A 560 2.21 -6.64 -7.83
CA LEU A 560 0.81 -7.01 -8.09
C LEU A 560 -0.19 -5.90 -7.78
N TYR A 561 -0.01 -5.21 -6.65
CA TYR A 561 -1.02 -4.30 -6.13
C TYR A 561 -0.68 -2.82 -6.32
N PHE A 562 0.60 -2.49 -6.42
CA PHE A 562 1.06 -1.09 -6.50
C PHE A 562 1.81 -0.79 -7.79
N HIS A 563 2.07 -1.80 -8.63
CA HIS A 563 2.81 -1.68 -9.88
C HIS A 563 4.12 -0.90 -9.72
N ARG A 564 4.80 -1.09 -8.57
CA ARG A 564 5.93 -0.27 -8.14
C ARG A 564 7.03 -1.12 -7.50
N ILE A 565 8.28 -0.78 -7.79
CA ILE A 565 9.45 -1.28 -7.10
C ILE A 565 10.27 -0.10 -6.61
N THR A 566 10.56 -0.08 -5.32
CA THR A 566 11.28 1.00 -4.66
C THR A 566 12.67 0.53 -4.25
N VAL A 567 13.72 1.04 -4.90
CA VAL A 567 15.12 0.68 -4.58
C VAL A 567 15.55 1.30 -3.26
N PHE A 568 15.05 2.47 -2.95
CA PHE A 568 15.41 3.21 -1.74
C PHE A 568 14.68 2.75 -0.47
N ALA A 569 13.75 1.81 -0.57
CA ALA A 569 13.10 1.25 0.62
C ALA A 569 14.12 0.59 1.56
N LEU A 570 15.13 -0.12 1.02
CA LEU A 570 16.16 -0.76 1.84
C LEU A 570 16.95 0.25 2.70
N PRO A 571 17.67 1.25 2.15
CA PRO A 571 18.40 2.21 2.97
C PRO A 571 17.49 3.03 3.86
N VAL A 572 16.32 3.45 3.39
CA VAL A 572 15.37 4.25 4.15
C VAL A 572 14.86 3.49 5.38
N ASN A 573 14.44 2.23 5.23
CA ASN A 573 13.90 1.42 6.31
C ASN A 573 14.94 1.06 7.38
N VAL A 574 16.22 0.91 7.01
CA VAL A 574 17.32 0.68 7.97
C VAL A 574 17.44 1.83 8.97
N PHE A 575 17.17 3.07 8.55
CA PHE A 575 17.20 4.23 9.44
C PHE A 575 15.85 4.54 10.07
N ILE A 576 14.75 4.42 9.32
CA ILE A 576 13.40 4.75 9.80
C ILE A 576 12.94 3.81 10.92
N LEU A 577 13.22 2.51 10.86
CA LEU A 577 12.76 1.58 11.89
C LEU A 577 13.34 1.89 13.29
N PRO A 578 14.64 2.17 13.46
CA PRO A 578 15.17 2.64 14.74
C PRO A 578 14.63 4.00 15.18
N LEU A 579 14.44 4.94 14.23
CA LEU A 579 13.85 6.26 14.55
C LEU A 579 12.42 6.08 15.07
N LEU A 580 11.61 5.23 14.42
CA LEU A 580 10.24 4.94 14.83
C LEU A 580 10.13 4.29 16.21
N ALA A 581 11.13 3.48 16.60
CA ALA A 581 11.20 2.87 17.92
C ALA A 581 11.34 3.90 19.05
N VAL A 582 11.85 5.11 18.76
CA VAL A 582 11.92 6.24 19.69
C VAL A 582 10.76 7.21 19.49
N LEU A 583 10.45 7.51 18.21
CA LEU A 583 9.37 8.44 17.84
C LEU A 583 8.01 7.99 18.41
N MET A 584 7.66 6.71 18.27
CA MET A 584 6.34 6.22 18.67
C MET A 584 6.09 6.33 20.20
N PRO A 585 7.01 5.92 21.10
CA PRO A 585 6.85 6.19 22.52
C PRO A 585 6.80 7.68 22.86
N ALA A 586 7.64 8.52 22.22
CA ALA A 586 7.63 9.97 22.42
C ALA A 586 6.28 10.58 21.97
N ALA A 587 5.74 10.14 20.83
CA ALA A 587 4.46 10.55 20.31
C ALA A 587 3.28 10.18 21.23
N LEU A 588 3.30 8.95 21.79
CA LEU A 588 2.28 8.53 22.76
C LEU A 588 2.35 9.35 24.06
N VAL A 589 3.54 9.62 24.56
CA VAL A 589 3.74 10.49 25.73
C VAL A 589 3.28 11.91 25.40
N THR A 590 3.58 12.42 24.20
CA THR A 590 3.09 13.72 23.73
C THR A 590 1.56 13.77 23.74
N LEU A 591 0.89 12.75 23.21
CA LEU A 591 -0.58 12.67 23.24
C LEU A 591 -1.12 12.67 24.67
N LEU A 592 -0.58 11.82 25.57
CA LEU A 592 -1.03 11.75 26.96
C LEU A 592 -0.92 13.11 27.67
N PHE A 593 0.19 13.84 27.47
CA PHE A 593 0.36 15.18 28.04
C PHE A 593 -0.49 16.24 27.33
N ALA A 594 -0.72 16.12 26.02
CA ALA A 594 -1.59 17.03 25.26
C ALA A 594 -3.06 16.92 25.70
N LEU A 595 -3.51 15.76 26.17
CA LEU A 595 -4.83 15.57 26.74
C LEU A 595 -5.01 16.37 28.06
N ILE A 596 -3.93 16.58 28.83
CA ILE A 596 -3.93 17.41 30.03
C ILE A 596 -3.86 18.89 29.66
N GLY A 597 -2.96 19.22 28.73
CA GLY A 597 -2.83 20.59 28.20
C GLY A 597 -1.62 20.73 27.29
N PRO A 598 -1.67 21.62 26.27
CA PRO A 598 -0.62 21.73 25.27
C PRO A 598 0.74 22.12 25.83
N ALA A 599 0.78 22.93 26.91
CA ALA A 599 2.02 23.35 27.56
C ALA A 599 2.81 22.17 28.15
N TYR A 600 2.13 21.17 28.69
CA TYR A 600 2.78 19.98 29.26
C TYR A 600 3.34 19.06 28.19
N ALA A 601 2.77 19.10 26.99
CA ALA A 601 3.20 18.26 25.86
C ALA A 601 4.44 18.79 25.15
N VAL A 602 4.88 20.03 25.38
CA VAL A 602 6.00 20.67 24.66
C VAL A 602 7.29 19.83 24.71
N VAL A 603 7.69 19.37 25.90
CA VAL A 603 8.96 18.64 26.07
C VAL A 603 8.96 17.29 25.32
N PRO A 604 7.98 16.39 25.49
CA PRO A 604 7.94 15.16 24.69
C PRO A 604 7.70 15.44 23.19
N ALA A 605 6.98 16.51 22.83
CA ALA A 605 6.79 16.94 21.44
C ALA A 605 8.11 17.38 20.77
N MET A 606 9.03 18.03 21.50
CA MET A 606 10.36 18.36 20.98
C MET A 606 11.14 17.08 20.60
N ILE A 607 11.06 16.03 21.41
CA ILE A 607 11.69 14.74 21.09
C ILE A 607 11.05 14.15 19.85
N ALA A 608 9.71 14.14 19.78
CA ALA A 608 8.99 13.64 18.63
C ALA A 608 9.34 14.45 17.36
N ALA A 609 9.43 15.79 17.43
CA ALA A 609 9.79 16.66 16.32
C ALA A 609 11.17 16.30 15.72
N VAL A 610 12.19 16.14 16.57
CA VAL A 610 13.55 15.81 16.12
C VAL A 610 13.55 14.48 15.33
N PHE A 611 12.92 13.43 15.88
CA PHE A 611 12.90 12.13 15.21
C PHE A 611 12.01 12.11 13.97
N LEU A 612 10.94 12.90 13.96
CA LEU A 612 10.08 13.06 12.80
C LEU A 612 10.80 13.81 11.67
N HIS A 613 11.46 14.94 11.96
CA HIS A 613 12.27 15.70 10.98
C HIS A 613 13.41 14.86 10.39
N LEU A 614 14.07 14.03 11.21
CA LEU A 614 15.08 13.09 10.69
C LEU A 614 14.46 12.07 9.75
N GLY A 615 13.28 11.55 10.07
CA GLY A 615 12.56 10.60 9.22
C GLY A 615 12.06 11.24 7.92
N THR A 616 11.37 12.38 8.00
CA THR A 616 10.86 13.11 6.82
C THR A 616 11.99 13.64 5.95
N GLY A 617 13.07 14.18 6.54
CA GLY A 617 14.26 14.61 5.81
C GLY A 617 14.90 13.47 5.02
N LEU A 618 14.94 12.25 5.58
CA LEU A 618 15.41 11.06 4.88
C LEU A 618 14.48 10.68 3.71
N VAL A 619 13.16 10.73 3.94
CA VAL A 619 12.16 10.46 2.90
C VAL A 619 12.27 11.49 1.77
N HIS A 620 12.42 12.78 2.07
CA HIS A 620 12.62 13.83 1.07
C HIS A 620 13.91 13.63 0.27
N LEU A 621 15.02 13.32 0.96
CA LEU A 621 16.32 13.10 0.32
C LEU A 621 16.28 11.98 -0.73
N PHE A 622 15.63 10.86 -0.41
CA PHE A 622 15.53 9.72 -1.32
C PHE A 622 14.30 9.79 -2.24
N GLY A 623 13.19 10.35 -1.79
CA GLY A 623 11.94 10.46 -2.55
C GLY A 623 11.98 11.47 -3.68
N SER A 624 12.89 12.47 -3.62
CA SER A 624 13.10 13.47 -4.68
C SER A 624 13.93 12.93 -5.86
N THR A 625 14.55 11.74 -5.71
CA THR A 625 15.41 11.17 -6.75
C THR A 625 14.59 10.33 -7.74
N ALA A 626 14.70 10.62 -9.02
CA ALA A 626 14.01 9.89 -10.10
C ALA A 626 14.41 8.41 -10.23
N TRP A 627 15.51 7.99 -9.58
CA TRP A 627 16.09 6.65 -9.70
C TRP A 627 15.50 5.62 -8.71
N GLY A 628 14.62 6.03 -7.83
CA GLY A 628 14.17 5.20 -6.70
C GLY A 628 12.87 4.47 -6.91
N ASP A 629 12.09 4.87 -7.89
CA ASP A 629 10.72 4.40 -8.10
C ASP A 629 10.54 3.91 -9.54
N PHE A 630 10.42 2.60 -9.70
CA PHE A 630 10.21 1.97 -10.99
C PHE A 630 8.79 1.43 -11.08
N ARG A 631 8.05 1.90 -12.10
CA ARG A 631 6.74 1.35 -12.42
C ARG A 631 6.90 0.08 -13.24
N ILE A 632 6.17 -0.97 -12.88
CA ILE A 632 6.22 -2.26 -13.56
C ILE A 632 4.82 -2.84 -13.74
N PRO A 633 4.57 -3.55 -14.85
CA PRO A 633 3.35 -4.29 -15.07
C PRO A 633 3.17 -5.41 -14.04
N ALA A 634 1.92 -5.83 -13.80
CA ALA A 634 1.62 -6.98 -12.98
C ALA A 634 2.33 -8.25 -13.50
N PRO A 635 2.97 -9.05 -12.62
CA PRO A 635 3.60 -10.29 -13.03
C PRO A 635 2.55 -11.33 -13.46
N LEU A 636 2.93 -12.20 -14.40
CA LEU A 636 2.09 -13.31 -14.81
C LEU A 636 1.89 -14.32 -13.66
N LEU A 637 0.79 -15.09 -13.72
CA LEU A 637 0.53 -16.15 -12.75
C LEU A 637 1.72 -17.12 -12.62
N GLY A 638 2.37 -17.49 -13.74
CA GLY A 638 3.57 -18.33 -13.73
C GLY A 638 4.75 -17.69 -13.00
N GLN A 639 4.95 -16.38 -13.11
CA GLN A 639 5.97 -15.64 -12.37
C GLN A 639 5.65 -15.63 -10.86
N SER A 640 4.40 -15.39 -10.50
CA SER A 640 3.93 -15.39 -9.11
C SER A 640 4.09 -16.75 -8.44
N LEU A 641 3.71 -17.85 -9.12
CA LEU A 641 3.89 -19.21 -8.63
C LEU A 641 5.37 -19.59 -8.49
N THR A 642 6.21 -19.19 -9.46
CA THR A 642 7.66 -19.40 -9.38
C THR A 642 8.28 -18.66 -8.22
N PHE A 643 7.86 -17.41 -7.98
CA PHE A 643 8.28 -16.64 -6.81
C PHE A 643 7.93 -17.37 -5.50
N CYS A 644 6.69 -17.85 -5.36
CA CYS A 644 6.25 -18.59 -4.17
C CYS A 644 7.07 -19.89 -3.95
N ALA A 645 7.38 -20.61 -5.02
CA ALA A 645 8.21 -21.82 -4.96
C ALA A 645 9.65 -21.50 -4.53
N LEU A 646 10.25 -20.45 -5.10
CA LEU A 646 11.59 -20.01 -4.74
C LEU A 646 11.65 -19.44 -3.31
N LEU A 647 10.63 -18.73 -2.84
CA LEU A 647 10.52 -18.31 -1.45
C LEU A 647 10.45 -19.50 -0.50
N ALA A 648 9.65 -20.52 -0.81
CA ALA A 648 9.59 -21.74 -0.02
C ALA A 648 10.95 -22.44 0.02
N LEU A 649 11.66 -22.51 -1.09
CA LEU A 649 13.03 -23.04 -1.16
C LEU A 649 14.00 -22.20 -0.31
N ALA A 650 13.91 -20.88 -0.36
CA ALA A 650 14.75 -19.99 0.46
C ALA A 650 14.52 -20.22 1.97
N ILE A 651 13.27 -20.45 2.40
CA ILE A 651 12.93 -20.80 3.79
C ILE A 651 13.58 -22.12 4.18
N VAL A 652 13.48 -23.16 3.34
CA VAL A 652 14.12 -24.45 3.59
C VAL A 652 15.62 -24.31 3.72
N LEU A 653 16.27 -23.59 2.82
CA LEU A 653 17.72 -23.35 2.85
C LEU A 653 18.15 -22.55 4.09
N ALA A 654 17.37 -21.56 4.51
CA ALA A 654 17.63 -20.81 5.74
C ALA A 654 17.53 -21.68 6.99
N CYS A 655 16.54 -22.57 7.07
CA CYS A 655 16.40 -23.54 8.15
C CYS A 655 17.53 -24.58 8.14
N LEU A 656 17.98 -25.02 6.98
CA LEU A 656 19.16 -25.89 6.84
C LEU A 656 20.43 -25.18 7.30
N ALA A 657 20.59 -23.87 7.00
CA ALA A 657 21.69 -23.09 7.51
C ALA A 657 21.73 -23.06 9.03
N ALA A 658 20.58 -22.93 9.70
CA ALA A 658 20.49 -22.90 11.15
C ALA A 658 20.76 -24.27 11.83
N SER A 659 20.51 -25.38 11.12
CA SER A 659 20.70 -26.75 11.63
C SER A 659 22.07 -27.35 11.31
N SER A 660 22.88 -26.73 10.45
CA SER A 660 24.15 -27.25 9.93
C SER A 660 25.37 -26.73 10.71
N GLY A 661 26.52 -27.41 10.58
CA GLY A 661 27.79 -26.91 11.12
C GLY A 661 28.25 -25.63 10.39
N PHE A 662 29.07 -24.80 11.04
CA PHE A 662 29.41 -23.42 10.66
C PHE A 662 29.78 -23.20 9.16
N ARG A 663 30.57 -24.08 8.56
CA ARG A 663 30.97 -23.92 7.14
C ARG A 663 29.82 -24.15 6.17
N TRP A 664 28.94 -25.08 6.44
CA TRP A 664 27.74 -25.37 5.65
C TRP A 664 26.66 -24.32 5.89
N SER A 665 26.58 -23.78 7.12
CA SER A 665 25.64 -22.69 7.46
C SER A 665 25.85 -21.46 6.60
N CYS A 666 27.10 -21.00 6.38
CA CYS A 666 27.39 -19.84 5.54
C CYS A 666 27.02 -20.09 4.08
N ARG A 667 27.27 -21.30 3.54
CA ARG A 667 26.91 -21.65 2.15
C ARG A 667 25.39 -21.72 1.98
N ALA A 668 24.69 -22.37 2.90
CA ALA A 668 23.24 -22.46 2.87
C ALA A 668 22.56 -21.09 3.08
N ALA A 669 23.14 -20.24 3.92
CA ALA A 669 22.66 -18.86 4.12
C ALA A 669 22.82 -18.03 2.83
N LEU A 670 23.97 -18.12 2.17
CA LEU A 670 24.19 -17.45 0.89
C LEU A 670 23.24 -17.99 -0.19
N ALA A 671 23.06 -19.30 -0.27
CA ALA A 671 22.14 -19.93 -1.21
C ALA A 671 20.69 -19.46 -0.96
N SER A 672 20.26 -19.35 0.30
CA SER A 672 18.94 -18.84 0.66
C SER A 672 18.72 -17.41 0.17
N LEU A 673 19.68 -16.50 0.43
CA LEU A 673 19.59 -15.11 -0.02
C LEU A 673 19.64 -15.00 -1.54
N SER A 674 20.50 -15.79 -2.20
CA SER A 674 20.58 -15.82 -3.67
C SER A 674 19.29 -16.34 -4.30
N THR A 675 18.63 -17.34 -3.69
CA THR A 675 17.34 -17.88 -4.15
C THR A 675 16.24 -16.82 -4.01
N LEU A 676 16.23 -16.09 -2.89
CA LEU A 676 15.26 -15.01 -2.68
C LEU A 676 15.48 -13.84 -3.63
N LEU A 677 16.75 -13.48 -3.90
CA LEU A 677 17.09 -12.49 -4.91
C LEU A 677 16.65 -12.93 -6.31
N LEU A 678 16.88 -14.20 -6.66
CA LEU A 678 16.43 -14.77 -7.93
C LEU A 678 14.90 -14.71 -8.06
N ALA A 679 14.16 -14.98 -6.98
CA ALA A 679 12.72 -14.86 -6.95
C ALA A 679 12.27 -13.43 -7.25
N ALA A 680 12.88 -12.44 -6.58
CA ALA A 680 12.58 -11.02 -6.80
C ALA A 680 12.90 -10.58 -8.24
N VAL A 681 14.08 -10.94 -8.75
CA VAL A 681 14.50 -10.63 -10.14
C VAL A 681 13.50 -11.23 -11.14
N PHE A 682 13.03 -12.47 -10.91
CA PHE A 682 12.10 -13.14 -11.83
C PHE A 682 10.74 -12.43 -11.93
N VAL A 683 10.27 -11.80 -10.85
CA VAL A 683 9.06 -10.96 -10.86
C VAL A 683 9.25 -9.71 -11.70
N VAL A 684 10.46 -9.12 -11.66
CA VAL A 684 10.79 -7.85 -12.37
C VAL A 684 11.06 -8.05 -13.85
N VAL A 685 11.36 -9.29 -14.29
CA VAL A 685 11.63 -9.58 -15.71
C VAL A 685 10.47 -9.08 -16.58
N PRO A 686 10.76 -8.26 -17.62
CA PRO A 686 9.74 -7.75 -18.53
C PRO A 686 8.96 -8.88 -19.18
N ARG A 687 7.67 -8.78 -19.21
CA ARG A 687 6.83 -9.61 -20.06
C ARG A 687 6.57 -8.89 -21.39
N PRO A 688 6.33 -9.60 -22.49
CA PRO A 688 5.89 -8.99 -23.73
C PRO A 688 4.51 -8.35 -23.54
N ILE A 689 4.24 -7.30 -24.34
CA ILE A 689 2.92 -6.66 -24.41
C ILE A 689 1.91 -7.70 -24.90
N ASP A 690 0.76 -7.75 -24.26
CA ASP A 690 -0.34 -8.62 -24.66
C ASP A 690 -1.14 -7.99 -25.81
N HIS A 691 -0.90 -8.45 -27.04
CA HIS A 691 -1.53 -7.95 -28.25
C HIS A 691 -1.53 -9.00 -29.37
N PRO A 692 -2.47 -8.95 -30.32
CA PRO A 692 -2.43 -9.78 -31.51
C PRO A 692 -1.28 -9.34 -32.43
N ARG A 693 -0.48 -10.31 -32.91
CA ARG A 693 0.68 -10.01 -33.76
C ARG A 693 0.31 -9.81 -35.25
N ASP A 694 -0.90 -10.10 -35.62
CA ASP A 694 -1.43 -10.08 -36.98
C ASP A 694 -2.53 -9.05 -37.19
N ALA A 695 -2.85 -8.25 -36.17
CA ALA A 695 -3.91 -7.26 -36.22
C ALA A 695 -3.56 -6.01 -35.38
N LEU A 696 -4.10 -4.88 -35.76
CA LEU A 696 -4.19 -3.71 -34.93
C LEU A 696 -5.28 -3.96 -33.88
N LEU A 697 -4.94 -3.82 -32.61
CA LEU A 697 -5.88 -3.83 -31.48
C LEU A 697 -6.31 -2.40 -31.17
N MET A 698 -7.61 -2.17 -31.08
CA MET A 698 -8.19 -0.94 -30.53
C MET A 698 -9.02 -1.29 -29.32
N GLU A 699 -8.74 -0.68 -28.18
CA GLU A 699 -9.45 -0.85 -26.92
C GLU A 699 -10.02 0.47 -26.44
N ALA A 700 -11.33 0.54 -26.25
CA ALA A 700 -12.00 1.63 -25.56
C ALA A 700 -12.05 1.27 -24.08
N ILE A 701 -11.30 2.01 -23.26
CA ILE A 701 -11.21 1.83 -21.81
C ILE A 701 -12.45 2.45 -21.16
N ASP A 702 -13.06 1.77 -20.20
CA ASP A 702 -14.17 2.30 -19.42
C ASP A 702 -13.67 3.29 -18.37
N VAL A 703 -13.56 4.55 -18.75
CA VAL A 703 -13.19 5.66 -17.85
C VAL A 703 -14.40 6.40 -17.26
N GLY A 704 -15.60 5.80 -17.39
CA GLY A 704 -16.86 6.45 -17.10
C GLY A 704 -17.18 7.52 -18.15
N GLN A 705 -17.54 8.73 -17.72
CA GLN A 705 -17.82 9.82 -18.67
C GLN A 705 -16.52 10.47 -19.11
N GLY A 706 -16.08 10.16 -20.32
CA GLY A 706 -14.83 10.63 -20.92
C GLY A 706 -14.30 9.65 -21.96
N ASP A 707 -13.18 9.97 -22.57
CA ASP A 707 -12.50 9.12 -23.55
C ASP A 707 -11.14 8.65 -23.06
N SER A 708 -10.85 7.37 -23.31
CA SER A 708 -9.50 6.83 -23.28
C SER A 708 -9.43 5.61 -24.21
N LEU A 709 -8.63 5.72 -25.25
CA LEU A 709 -8.59 4.73 -26.33
C LEU A 709 -7.14 4.25 -26.50
N LEU A 710 -6.93 2.95 -26.39
CA LEU A 710 -5.60 2.34 -26.58
C LEU A 710 -5.53 1.66 -27.94
N LEU A 711 -4.51 1.99 -28.73
CA LEU A 711 -4.15 1.32 -29.97
C LEU A 711 -2.85 0.59 -29.81
N ILE A 712 -2.82 -0.71 -30.17
CA ILE A 712 -1.59 -1.50 -30.18
C ILE A 712 -1.42 -2.10 -31.59
N THR A 713 -0.33 -1.72 -32.24
CA THR A 713 -0.02 -2.20 -33.59
C THR A 713 0.51 -3.64 -33.59
N PRO A 714 0.46 -4.38 -34.70
CA PRO A 714 0.98 -5.75 -34.79
C PRO A 714 2.44 -5.91 -34.41
N ASP A 715 3.26 -4.86 -34.53
CA ASP A 715 4.68 -4.84 -34.12
C ASP A 715 4.86 -4.38 -32.66
N GLY A 716 3.75 -4.13 -31.93
CA GLY A 716 3.75 -3.82 -30.51
C GLY A 716 3.94 -2.33 -30.15
N LYS A 717 3.84 -1.39 -31.12
CA LYS A 717 3.81 0.04 -30.81
C LYS A 717 2.47 0.43 -30.16
N THR A 718 2.51 1.33 -29.23
CA THR A 718 1.40 1.71 -28.37
C THR A 718 1.08 3.19 -28.49
N LEU A 719 -0.18 3.52 -28.81
CA LEU A 719 -0.71 4.86 -28.86
C LEU A 719 -1.94 4.92 -27.93
N LEU A 720 -1.91 5.81 -26.97
CA LEU A 720 -3.07 6.14 -26.13
C LEU A 720 -3.64 7.46 -26.59
N ILE A 721 -4.96 7.51 -26.84
CA ILE A 721 -5.68 8.72 -27.17
C ILE A 721 -6.57 9.06 -25.98
N ASP A 722 -6.37 10.22 -25.40
CA ASP A 722 -7.00 10.73 -24.18
C ASP A 722 -6.77 9.86 -22.94
N GLY A 723 -7.01 10.44 -21.78
CA GLY A 723 -6.75 9.81 -20.50
C GLY A 723 -7.96 9.73 -19.58
N GLY A 724 -9.14 10.03 -20.09
CA GLY A 724 -10.32 10.17 -19.26
C GLY A 724 -10.23 11.33 -18.28
N GLY A 725 -11.18 11.41 -17.39
CA GLY A 725 -11.26 12.42 -16.36
C GLY A 725 -12.70 12.64 -15.92
N PHE A 726 -12.95 13.64 -15.09
CA PHE A 726 -14.31 13.93 -14.65
C PHE A 726 -14.90 15.06 -15.48
N GLY A 727 -15.93 14.74 -16.25
CA GLY A 727 -16.71 15.74 -17.01
C GLY A 727 -17.36 16.77 -16.09
N GLY A 728 -17.17 18.06 -16.39
CA GLY A 728 -17.77 19.17 -15.65
C GLY A 728 -16.81 20.03 -14.86
N GLY A 729 -15.55 19.92 -15.15
CA GLY A 729 -14.48 20.71 -14.58
C GLY A 729 -13.95 20.19 -13.24
N PRO A 730 -12.83 20.75 -12.74
CA PRO A 730 -12.14 20.31 -11.57
C PRO A 730 -12.97 20.32 -10.26
N HIS A 731 -14.13 20.97 -10.28
CA HIS A 731 -15.04 21.07 -9.12
C HIS A 731 -15.84 19.79 -8.83
N GLN A 732 -15.82 18.80 -9.70
CA GLN A 732 -16.64 17.58 -9.58
C GLN A 732 -15.83 16.30 -9.36
N ALA A 733 -14.52 16.34 -9.55
CA ALA A 733 -13.65 15.21 -9.23
C ALA A 733 -13.73 14.87 -7.73
N PRO A 734 -13.88 13.59 -7.35
CA PRO A 734 -13.61 13.17 -5.98
C PRO A 734 -12.17 13.57 -5.64
N GLN A 735 -11.95 14.31 -4.56
CA GLN A 735 -10.66 14.90 -4.17
C GLN A 735 -9.48 13.92 -4.07
N ASP A 736 -9.75 12.62 -4.10
CA ASP A 736 -8.76 11.54 -3.88
C ASP A 736 -8.75 10.49 -5.01
N TYR A 737 -9.34 10.72 -6.19
CA TYR A 737 -9.44 9.73 -7.25
C TYR A 737 -8.93 10.28 -8.59
N ASP A 738 -7.82 9.70 -9.08
CA ASP A 738 -7.20 10.04 -10.37
C ASP A 738 -7.50 8.92 -11.37
N ILE A 739 -8.31 9.19 -12.38
CA ILE A 739 -8.69 8.18 -13.41
C ILE A 739 -7.46 7.68 -14.16
N GLY A 740 -6.46 8.56 -14.40
CA GLY A 740 -5.23 8.16 -15.06
C GLY A 740 -4.41 7.15 -14.24
N GLU A 741 -4.37 7.30 -12.91
CA GLU A 741 -3.66 6.35 -12.01
C GLU A 741 -4.49 5.10 -11.72
N GLU A 742 -5.78 5.28 -11.40
CA GLU A 742 -6.62 4.21 -10.82
C GLU A 742 -7.32 3.34 -11.89
N VAL A 743 -7.48 3.85 -13.13
CA VAL A 743 -8.13 3.12 -14.23
C VAL A 743 -7.17 2.94 -15.39
N VAL A 744 -6.79 4.02 -16.08
CA VAL A 744 -6.02 3.93 -17.33
C VAL A 744 -4.68 3.25 -17.13
N SER A 745 -3.92 3.64 -16.09
CA SER A 745 -2.63 3.01 -15.79
C SER A 745 -2.78 1.52 -15.45
N GLN A 746 -3.84 1.13 -14.76
CA GLN A 746 -4.11 -0.27 -14.41
C GLN A 746 -4.34 -1.13 -15.65
N VAL A 747 -5.14 -0.63 -16.61
CA VAL A 747 -5.35 -1.30 -17.90
C VAL A 747 -4.05 -1.45 -18.67
N LEU A 748 -3.25 -0.39 -18.78
CA LEU A 748 -1.96 -0.42 -19.47
C LEU A 748 -1.00 -1.43 -18.83
N TRP A 749 -0.94 -1.48 -17.49
CA TRP A 749 -0.12 -2.48 -16.77
C TRP A 749 -0.68 -3.90 -16.92
N SER A 750 -2.00 -4.08 -16.97
CA SER A 750 -2.62 -5.38 -17.24
C SER A 750 -2.22 -5.93 -18.61
N ARG A 751 -1.99 -5.07 -19.61
CA ARG A 751 -1.47 -5.41 -20.95
C ARG A 751 0.05 -5.62 -20.99
N GLY A 752 0.77 -5.37 -19.91
CA GLY A 752 2.23 -5.48 -19.85
C GLY A 752 2.97 -4.27 -20.39
N ILE A 753 2.28 -3.17 -20.64
CA ILE A 753 2.87 -1.93 -21.14
C ILE A 753 3.70 -1.29 -20.03
N ARG A 754 4.95 -0.92 -20.34
CA ARG A 754 5.87 -0.20 -19.44
C ARG A 754 6.11 1.23 -19.87
N ARG A 755 6.07 1.45 -21.18
CA ARG A 755 6.25 2.75 -21.84
C ARG A 755 5.26 2.84 -22.97
N LEU A 756 4.80 4.02 -23.25
CA LEU A 756 3.99 4.32 -24.43
C LEU A 756 4.91 4.92 -25.52
N ASP A 757 4.66 4.57 -26.78
CA ASP A 757 5.34 5.20 -27.91
C ASP A 757 4.83 6.60 -28.16
N ALA A 758 3.49 6.77 -28.07
CA ALA A 758 2.85 8.08 -28.18
C ALA A 758 1.59 8.17 -27.30
N VAL A 759 1.29 9.39 -26.89
CA VAL A 759 0.00 9.77 -26.29
C VAL A 759 -0.56 10.90 -27.14
N ALA A 760 -1.85 10.86 -27.45
CA ALA A 760 -2.56 11.92 -28.15
C ALA A 760 -3.60 12.54 -27.22
N LEU A 761 -3.73 13.87 -27.24
CA LEU A 761 -4.83 14.61 -26.65
C LEU A 761 -5.74 15.11 -27.74
N SER A 762 -7.01 14.72 -27.71
CA SER A 762 -8.02 15.20 -28.65
C SER A 762 -8.25 16.70 -28.44
N HIS A 763 -8.67 17.10 -27.25
CA HIS A 763 -8.88 18.49 -26.88
C HIS A 763 -8.76 18.71 -25.36
N ALA A 764 -8.66 19.99 -24.93
CA ALA A 764 -8.28 20.32 -23.56
C ALA A 764 -9.46 20.33 -22.55
N HIS A 765 -10.47 19.47 -22.72
CA HIS A 765 -11.49 19.25 -21.69
C HIS A 765 -11.02 18.25 -20.63
N SER A 766 -11.59 18.36 -19.41
CA SER A 766 -11.16 17.56 -18.26
C SER A 766 -11.44 16.07 -18.39
N ASP A 767 -12.49 15.68 -19.10
CA ASP A 767 -12.90 14.29 -19.36
C ASP A 767 -12.06 13.59 -20.46
N HIS A 768 -11.15 14.31 -21.08
CA HIS A 768 -10.14 13.78 -22.03
C HIS A 768 -8.73 13.92 -21.49
N MET A 769 -8.43 15.07 -20.85
CA MET A 769 -7.09 15.42 -20.41
C MET A 769 -6.81 15.02 -18.95
N GLY A 770 -7.85 14.86 -18.11
CA GLY A 770 -7.72 14.79 -16.65
C GLY A 770 -6.79 13.70 -16.14
N GLY A 771 -6.78 12.53 -16.78
CA GLY A 771 -5.91 11.40 -16.41
C GLY A 771 -4.52 11.43 -17.04
N LEU A 772 -4.28 12.29 -18.05
CA LEU A 772 -3.00 12.31 -18.78
C LEU A 772 -1.78 12.64 -17.92
N PRO A 773 -1.83 13.55 -16.94
CA PRO A 773 -0.66 13.80 -16.08
C PRO A 773 -0.14 12.54 -15.40
N ALA A 774 -1.02 11.66 -14.87
CA ALA A 774 -0.61 10.39 -14.29
C ALA A 774 -0.02 9.43 -15.34
N VAL A 775 -0.64 9.35 -16.51
CA VAL A 775 -0.14 8.52 -17.63
C VAL A 775 1.24 8.97 -18.07
N LEU A 776 1.48 10.28 -18.24
CA LEU A 776 2.80 10.81 -18.64
C LEU A 776 3.88 10.42 -17.61
N ARG A 777 3.58 10.56 -16.31
CA ARG A 777 4.50 10.16 -15.22
C ARG A 777 4.77 8.67 -15.16
N ASN A 778 3.75 7.85 -15.38
CA ASN A 778 3.87 6.39 -15.22
C ASN A 778 4.52 5.71 -16.42
N PHE A 779 4.27 6.20 -17.66
CA PHE A 779 4.63 5.50 -18.89
C PHE A 779 5.67 6.23 -19.74
N HIS A 780 6.02 7.48 -19.41
CA HIS A 780 7.06 8.27 -20.11
C HIS A 780 6.99 8.12 -21.64
N PRO A 781 5.90 8.55 -22.31
CA PRO A 781 5.75 8.39 -23.75
C PRO A 781 6.89 9.12 -24.49
N ALA A 782 7.24 8.60 -25.67
CA ALA A 782 8.23 9.25 -26.51
C ALA A 782 7.72 10.57 -27.10
N GLU A 783 6.43 10.60 -27.43
CA GLU A 783 5.77 11.78 -28.02
C GLU A 783 4.41 12.04 -27.36
N LEU A 784 4.05 13.33 -27.19
CA LEU A 784 2.72 13.81 -26.88
C LEU A 784 2.19 14.55 -28.11
N TRP A 785 1.13 13.99 -28.75
CA TRP A 785 0.48 14.58 -29.92
C TRP A 785 -0.66 15.46 -29.47
N VAL A 786 -0.74 16.68 -29.97
CA VAL A 786 -1.76 17.66 -29.61
C VAL A 786 -2.27 18.39 -30.83
N GLY A 787 -3.57 18.73 -30.84
CA GLY A 787 -4.17 19.62 -31.84
C GLY A 787 -3.86 21.11 -31.52
N ASN A 788 -4.68 21.99 -32.03
CA ASN A 788 -4.60 23.42 -31.76
C ASN A 788 -5.58 23.79 -30.63
N ASN A 789 -5.10 23.66 -29.39
CA ASN A 789 -5.87 23.92 -28.17
C ASN A 789 -5.59 25.31 -27.61
N PRO A 790 -6.57 25.97 -26.93
CA PRO A 790 -6.34 27.23 -26.24
C PRO A 790 -5.43 27.03 -25.02
N ARG A 791 -4.61 28.04 -24.72
CA ARG A 791 -3.63 28.01 -23.63
C ARG A 791 -4.28 28.33 -22.29
N VAL A 792 -5.11 27.39 -21.79
CA VAL A 792 -5.70 27.49 -20.44
C VAL A 792 -4.78 26.88 -19.37
N GLY A 793 -5.02 27.21 -18.11
CA GLY A 793 -4.13 26.83 -16.99
C GLY A 793 -3.87 25.33 -16.89
N ALA A 794 -4.90 24.49 -16.98
CA ALA A 794 -4.78 23.02 -16.90
C ALA A 794 -3.99 22.43 -18.09
N TYR A 795 -4.21 22.95 -19.30
CA TYR A 795 -3.46 22.50 -20.48
C TYR A 795 -2.00 22.93 -20.44
N ASN A 796 -1.72 24.16 -19.95
CA ASN A 796 -0.34 24.61 -19.75
C ASN A 796 0.36 23.72 -18.74
N ALA A 797 -0.29 23.37 -17.62
CA ALA A 797 0.27 22.46 -16.63
C ALA A 797 0.62 21.07 -17.21
N LEU A 798 -0.23 20.53 -18.10
CA LEU A 798 0.07 19.27 -18.81
C LEU A 798 1.32 19.40 -19.71
N LEU A 799 1.46 20.52 -20.41
CA LEU A 799 2.62 20.77 -21.28
C LEU A 799 3.90 20.97 -20.45
N ASP A 800 3.81 21.65 -19.32
CA ASP A 800 4.93 21.84 -18.39
C ASP A 800 5.36 20.49 -17.77
N GLU A 801 4.42 19.63 -17.42
CA GLU A 801 4.68 18.24 -16.98
C GLU A 801 5.41 17.47 -18.08
N ALA A 802 4.91 17.51 -19.33
CA ALA A 802 5.56 16.86 -20.47
C ALA A 802 6.97 17.37 -20.71
N ALA A 803 7.19 18.69 -20.59
CA ALA A 803 8.51 19.32 -20.69
C ALA A 803 9.45 18.85 -19.56
N GLY A 804 8.96 18.80 -18.32
CA GLY A 804 9.70 18.31 -17.15
C GLY A 804 10.12 16.84 -17.29
N LEU A 805 9.30 16.02 -17.93
CA LEU A 805 9.57 14.63 -18.25
C LEU A 805 10.36 14.41 -19.54
N HIS A 806 10.74 15.49 -20.23
CA HIS A 806 11.46 15.46 -21.52
C HIS A 806 10.70 14.74 -22.64
N ILE A 807 9.37 14.79 -22.61
CA ILE A 807 8.49 14.22 -23.63
C ILE A 807 8.41 15.20 -24.80
N ARG A 808 8.55 14.70 -26.03
CA ARG A 808 8.48 15.53 -27.24
C ARG A 808 7.02 15.87 -27.55
N VAL A 809 6.64 17.14 -27.42
CA VAL A 809 5.32 17.63 -27.83
C VAL A 809 5.30 17.86 -29.35
N ARG A 810 4.32 17.26 -30.04
CA ARG A 810 4.13 17.39 -31.47
C ARG A 810 2.74 17.94 -31.77
N SER A 811 2.69 19.14 -32.35
CA SER A 811 1.43 19.73 -32.82
C SER A 811 1.08 19.18 -34.19
N LEU A 812 -0.14 18.66 -34.32
CA LEU A 812 -0.67 18.02 -35.53
C LEU A 812 -1.84 18.82 -36.10
N ARG A 813 -2.00 18.80 -37.44
CA ARG A 813 -3.06 19.50 -38.19
C ARG A 813 -3.52 18.65 -39.34
N ALA A 814 -4.69 18.95 -39.86
CA ALA A 814 -5.25 18.30 -41.04
C ALA A 814 -4.27 18.25 -42.21
N GLY A 815 -4.17 17.11 -42.83
CA GLY A 815 -3.23 16.80 -43.91
C GLY A 815 -1.83 16.34 -43.42
N ASP A 816 -1.62 16.19 -42.11
CA ASP A 816 -0.39 15.52 -41.57
C ASP A 816 -0.62 14.00 -41.62
N ASP A 817 0.35 13.28 -42.21
CA ASP A 817 0.36 11.81 -42.27
C ASP A 817 1.54 11.24 -41.51
N LEU A 818 1.29 10.25 -40.68
CA LEU A 818 2.26 9.65 -39.79
C LEU A 818 2.30 8.12 -39.99
N ALA A 819 3.49 7.57 -40.18
CA ALA A 819 3.68 6.13 -40.10
C ALA A 819 3.86 5.69 -38.65
N PHE A 820 2.94 4.88 -38.14
CA PHE A 820 3.01 4.36 -36.78
C PHE A 820 3.06 2.83 -36.78
N GLY A 821 4.26 2.26 -36.76
CA GLY A 821 4.51 0.86 -37.06
C GLY A 821 4.02 0.51 -38.49
N PRO A 822 3.26 -0.57 -38.67
CA PRO A 822 2.68 -0.94 -39.96
C PRO A 822 1.36 -0.20 -40.27
N THR A 823 0.92 0.72 -39.40
CA THR A 823 -0.32 1.50 -39.57
C THR A 823 -0.01 2.90 -40.10
N GLN A 824 -0.97 3.48 -40.78
CA GLN A 824 -0.94 4.88 -41.22
C GLN A 824 -1.94 5.70 -40.43
N VAL A 825 -1.47 6.77 -39.82
CA VAL A 825 -2.30 7.72 -39.08
C VAL A 825 -2.39 9.01 -39.86
N SER A 826 -3.59 9.35 -40.35
CA SER A 826 -3.89 10.59 -41.06
C SER A 826 -4.65 11.54 -40.12
N VAL A 827 -4.25 12.79 -40.08
CA VAL A 827 -4.91 13.83 -39.28
C VAL A 827 -5.97 14.53 -40.14
N LEU A 828 -7.23 14.50 -39.69
CA LEU A 828 -8.36 15.09 -40.44
C LEU A 828 -8.77 16.47 -39.86
N ALA A 829 -8.56 16.72 -38.58
CA ALA A 829 -8.77 17.97 -37.88
C ALA A 829 -7.76 18.13 -36.72
N PRO A 830 -7.48 19.36 -36.23
CA PRO A 830 -8.01 20.65 -36.68
C PRO A 830 -7.44 21.11 -38.03
N PHE A 831 -8.23 21.84 -38.80
CA PHE A 831 -7.80 22.37 -40.07
C PHE A 831 -6.67 23.40 -39.89
N ARG A 832 -5.87 23.65 -40.95
CA ARG A 832 -4.66 24.51 -40.83
C ARG A 832 -4.99 25.97 -40.53
N ASP A 833 -6.13 26.45 -40.89
CA ASP A 833 -6.67 27.79 -40.65
C ASP A 833 -7.54 27.91 -39.41
N TYR A 834 -7.77 26.76 -38.71
CA TYR A 834 -8.53 26.76 -37.46
C TYR A 834 -7.83 27.55 -36.36
N GLN A 835 -8.59 28.45 -35.72
CA GLN A 835 -8.16 29.20 -34.54
C GLN A 835 -9.02 28.80 -33.34
N PRO A 836 -8.44 28.33 -32.25
CA PRO A 836 -9.19 27.98 -31.06
C PRO A 836 -9.80 29.25 -30.42
N ALA A 837 -10.92 29.07 -29.73
CA ALA A 837 -11.51 30.08 -28.87
C ALA A 837 -10.62 30.39 -27.65
N ALA A 838 -11.05 31.33 -26.79
CA ALA A 838 -10.34 31.62 -25.54
C ALA A 838 -10.44 30.47 -24.51
N GLU A 839 -11.56 29.75 -24.52
CA GLU A 839 -11.82 28.56 -23.69
C GLU A 839 -11.85 27.32 -24.58
N PRO A 840 -11.51 26.13 -24.06
CA PRO A 840 -11.57 24.88 -24.80
C PRO A 840 -12.99 24.60 -25.29
N THR A 841 -13.08 24.09 -26.52
CA THR A 841 -14.34 23.66 -27.15
C THR A 841 -14.17 22.29 -27.73
N ASN A 842 -15.29 21.57 -27.93
CA ASN A 842 -15.29 20.25 -28.56
C ASN A 842 -14.71 20.28 -29.98
N ASN A 843 -14.87 21.41 -30.67
CA ASN A 843 -14.38 21.61 -32.05
C ASN A 843 -12.85 21.84 -32.13
N ASP A 844 -12.12 21.89 -30.97
CA ASP A 844 -10.65 21.87 -30.92
C ASP A 844 -10.10 20.46 -31.13
N SER A 845 -10.97 19.43 -31.28
CA SER A 845 -10.64 18.02 -31.33
C SER A 845 -9.64 17.68 -32.41
N LEU A 846 -8.60 16.95 -32.03
CA LEU A 846 -7.68 16.26 -32.94
C LEU A 846 -8.35 14.99 -33.45
N VAL A 847 -8.79 15.01 -34.71
CA VAL A 847 -9.46 13.86 -35.36
C VAL A 847 -8.41 13.03 -36.08
N LEU A 848 -8.35 11.73 -35.75
CA LEU A 848 -7.39 10.79 -36.32
C LEU A 848 -8.06 9.67 -37.07
N HIS A 849 -7.60 9.39 -38.29
CA HIS A 849 -7.94 8.22 -39.07
C HIS A 849 -6.76 7.26 -39.06
N VAL A 850 -6.94 6.07 -38.46
CA VAL A 850 -5.85 5.06 -38.33
C VAL A 850 -6.18 3.87 -39.21
N ALA A 851 -5.37 3.62 -40.22
CA ALA A 851 -5.57 2.57 -41.22
C ALA A 851 -4.55 1.44 -41.08
N TYR A 852 -5.01 0.19 -41.20
CA TYR A 852 -4.21 -1.01 -41.33
C TYR A 852 -4.76 -1.93 -42.41
N GLY A 853 -4.05 -2.03 -43.53
CA GLY A 853 -4.54 -2.75 -44.70
C GLY A 853 -5.84 -2.14 -45.25
N ALA A 854 -6.89 -2.96 -45.39
CA ALA A 854 -8.22 -2.51 -45.80
C ALA A 854 -9.14 -2.16 -44.63
N THR A 855 -8.68 -2.20 -43.40
CA THR A 855 -9.44 -1.85 -42.20
C THR A 855 -8.95 -0.52 -41.63
N SER A 856 -9.85 0.22 -41.01
CA SER A 856 -9.52 1.51 -40.39
C SER A 856 -10.44 1.84 -39.23
N VAL A 857 -9.98 2.69 -38.36
CA VAL A 857 -10.75 3.31 -37.27
C VAL A 857 -10.70 4.84 -37.40
N LEU A 858 -11.86 5.48 -37.27
CA LEU A 858 -11.97 6.92 -37.16
C LEU A 858 -12.22 7.31 -35.71
N LEU A 859 -11.36 8.20 -35.17
CA LEU A 859 -11.34 8.67 -33.79
C LEU A 859 -11.62 10.17 -33.80
N GLU A 860 -12.85 10.54 -33.44
CA GLU A 860 -13.35 11.92 -33.62
C GLU A 860 -13.07 12.82 -32.42
N GLY A 861 -12.70 12.24 -31.26
CA GLY A 861 -12.81 12.99 -30.01
C GLY A 861 -14.26 13.46 -29.80
N ASP A 862 -14.43 14.74 -29.51
CA ASP A 862 -15.75 15.36 -29.31
C ASP A 862 -16.11 16.34 -30.42
N ALA A 863 -15.51 16.18 -31.62
CA ALA A 863 -15.82 17.01 -32.77
C ALA A 863 -17.35 17.05 -33.02
N GLU A 864 -17.86 18.26 -33.28
CA GLU A 864 -19.28 18.49 -33.50
C GLU A 864 -19.59 18.77 -34.98
N ALA A 865 -20.87 18.92 -35.33
CA ALA A 865 -21.38 19.09 -36.68
C ALA A 865 -20.55 20.07 -37.55
N PRO A 866 -20.04 21.24 -37.10
CA PRO A 866 -19.22 22.10 -37.94
C PRO A 866 -17.93 21.43 -38.45
N VAL A 867 -17.25 20.67 -37.60
CA VAL A 867 -16.02 19.94 -37.96
C VAL A 867 -16.34 18.76 -38.85
N GLU A 868 -17.40 18.00 -38.54
CA GLU A 868 -17.88 16.89 -39.36
C GLU A 868 -18.24 17.34 -40.79
N GLN A 869 -18.98 18.48 -40.89
CA GLN A 869 -19.36 19.05 -42.17
C GLN A 869 -18.15 19.48 -43.01
N ALA A 870 -17.14 20.06 -42.37
CA ALA A 870 -15.90 20.41 -43.03
C ALA A 870 -15.11 19.18 -43.50
N MET A 871 -15.09 18.08 -42.72
CA MET A 871 -14.46 16.83 -43.09
C MET A 871 -15.14 16.10 -44.26
N LEU A 872 -16.40 16.38 -44.59
CA LEU A 872 -17.09 15.74 -45.74
C LEU A 872 -16.36 15.97 -47.09
N ALA A 873 -15.59 17.05 -47.19
CA ALA A 873 -14.79 17.34 -48.38
C ALA A 873 -13.52 16.49 -48.50
N GLU A 874 -13.08 15.84 -47.41
CA GLU A 874 -11.85 15.09 -47.36
C GLU A 874 -12.02 13.71 -48.05
N GLN A 875 -10.93 13.25 -48.70
CA GLN A 875 -10.86 11.89 -49.27
C GLN A 875 -10.39 10.92 -48.18
N GLY A 876 -10.98 9.72 -48.14
CA GLY A 876 -10.53 8.67 -47.22
C GLY A 876 -11.22 8.68 -45.85
N LEU A 877 -12.38 9.33 -45.71
CA LEU A 877 -13.15 9.36 -44.49
C LEU A 877 -13.80 8.00 -44.13
N ALA A 878 -13.99 7.12 -45.13
CA ALA A 878 -14.60 5.80 -44.94
C ALA A 878 -13.79 4.95 -43.95
N SER A 879 -14.46 4.40 -42.93
CA SER A 879 -13.82 3.64 -41.87
C SER A 879 -14.62 2.41 -41.46
N THR A 880 -13.96 1.29 -41.15
CA THR A 880 -14.66 0.06 -40.74
C THR A 880 -15.12 0.11 -39.29
N LEU A 881 -14.50 0.94 -38.46
CA LEU A 881 -14.81 1.20 -37.05
C LEU A 881 -14.91 2.72 -36.82
N LEU A 882 -15.93 3.15 -36.11
CA LEU A 882 -16.13 4.54 -35.70
C LEU A 882 -16.13 4.66 -34.17
N LYS A 883 -15.27 5.49 -33.59
CA LYS A 883 -15.50 6.03 -32.24
C LYS A 883 -16.49 7.18 -32.40
N VAL A 884 -17.68 7.02 -31.87
CA VAL A 884 -18.78 7.98 -31.98
C VAL A 884 -18.39 9.30 -31.28
N GLY A 885 -18.57 10.42 -31.99
CA GLY A 885 -18.20 11.73 -31.49
C GLY A 885 -18.98 12.12 -30.23
N HIS A 886 -18.34 12.88 -29.37
CA HIS A 886 -18.89 13.55 -28.18
C HIS A 886 -19.80 12.64 -27.34
N HIS A 887 -19.32 11.41 -27.06
CA HIS A 887 -19.96 10.38 -26.23
C HIS A 887 -21.38 10.01 -26.68
N GLY A 888 -21.72 10.21 -27.94
CA GLY A 888 -23.08 10.01 -28.48
C GLY A 888 -24.02 11.20 -28.22
N SER A 889 -23.49 12.43 -28.18
CA SER A 889 -24.26 13.68 -28.15
C SER A 889 -24.99 13.92 -29.47
N ILE A 890 -26.15 14.57 -29.41
CA ILE A 890 -26.90 14.99 -30.60
C ILE A 890 -26.15 16.03 -31.46
N THR A 891 -25.12 16.68 -30.89
CA THR A 891 -24.30 17.67 -31.58
C THR A 891 -23.29 17.07 -32.55
N SER A 892 -23.08 15.76 -32.49
CA SER A 892 -22.11 14.98 -33.29
C SER A 892 -22.80 13.81 -34.01
N THR A 893 -22.05 13.13 -34.88
CA THR A 893 -22.47 11.93 -35.63
C THR A 893 -23.67 12.22 -36.49
N GLN A 894 -23.57 13.31 -37.30
CA GLN A 894 -24.63 13.73 -38.16
C GLN A 894 -24.92 12.69 -39.27
N PRO A 895 -26.16 12.51 -39.72
CA PRO A 895 -26.52 11.46 -40.67
C PRO A 895 -25.71 11.51 -41.98
N GLU A 896 -25.40 12.70 -42.50
CA GLU A 896 -24.56 12.87 -43.69
C GLU A 896 -23.12 12.42 -43.48
N PHE A 897 -22.58 12.72 -42.34
CA PHE A 897 -21.24 12.30 -41.90
C PHE A 897 -21.21 10.79 -41.72
N LEU A 898 -22.16 10.22 -41.00
CA LEU A 898 -22.29 8.77 -40.80
C LEU A 898 -22.39 8.00 -42.11
N ALA A 899 -23.16 8.53 -43.07
CA ALA A 899 -23.28 7.94 -44.40
C ALA A 899 -21.96 7.99 -45.20
N ARG A 900 -21.11 8.99 -44.99
CA ARG A 900 -19.82 9.14 -45.66
C ARG A 900 -18.76 8.25 -45.04
N VAL A 901 -18.75 8.08 -43.69
CA VAL A 901 -17.87 7.17 -42.94
C VAL A 901 -18.24 5.72 -43.19
N ALA A 902 -19.54 5.42 -43.28
CA ALA A 902 -20.10 4.10 -43.52
C ALA A 902 -19.51 2.96 -42.69
N PRO A 903 -19.45 3.08 -41.34
CA PRO A 903 -18.80 2.12 -40.50
C PRO A 903 -19.60 0.84 -40.35
N GLN A 904 -18.94 -0.31 -40.17
CA GLN A 904 -19.58 -1.58 -39.79
C GLN A 904 -19.85 -1.67 -38.31
N TRP A 905 -18.93 -1.08 -37.50
CA TRP A 905 -18.92 -1.08 -36.06
C TRP A 905 -18.78 0.31 -35.51
N ALA A 906 -19.41 0.57 -34.37
CA ALA A 906 -19.24 1.80 -33.62
C ALA A 906 -19.00 1.52 -32.17
N VAL A 907 -18.18 2.35 -31.51
CA VAL A 907 -17.97 2.33 -30.08
C VAL A 907 -18.30 3.70 -29.49
N ILE A 908 -19.08 3.69 -28.42
CA ILE A 908 -19.44 4.89 -27.64
C ILE A 908 -18.77 4.77 -26.30
N SER A 909 -17.93 5.76 -25.96
CA SER A 909 -17.34 5.88 -24.64
C SER A 909 -18.18 6.84 -23.80
N CYS A 910 -18.90 6.31 -22.80
CA CYS A 910 -19.77 7.10 -21.94
C CYS A 910 -19.96 6.41 -20.59
N GLY A 911 -20.29 7.19 -19.57
CA GLY A 911 -20.52 6.67 -18.21
C GLY A 911 -21.96 6.22 -17.97
N LEU A 912 -22.11 5.17 -17.17
CA LEU A 912 -23.43 4.67 -16.77
C LEU A 912 -24.23 5.77 -16.07
N ARG A 913 -25.46 6.03 -16.58
CA ARG A 913 -26.38 7.04 -16.01
C ARG A 913 -25.73 8.42 -15.86
N ASN A 914 -24.93 8.83 -16.84
CA ASN A 914 -24.30 10.13 -16.84
C ASN A 914 -25.33 11.26 -16.85
N ARG A 915 -24.96 12.42 -16.29
CA ARG A 915 -25.84 13.58 -16.16
C ARG A 915 -26.25 14.23 -17.49
N TYR A 916 -25.51 13.93 -18.57
CA TYR A 916 -25.75 14.49 -19.90
C TYR A 916 -26.81 13.71 -20.67
N GLY A 917 -27.12 12.50 -20.19
CA GLY A 917 -28.04 11.57 -20.85
C GLY A 917 -27.51 11.04 -22.18
N HIS A 918 -26.17 10.86 -22.24
CA HIS A 918 -25.50 10.22 -23.37
C HIS A 918 -25.45 8.70 -23.17
N PRO A 919 -25.49 7.88 -24.25
CA PRO A 919 -25.73 8.32 -25.62
C PRO A 919 -27.19 8.74 -25.81
N ARG A 920 -27.43 9.74 -26.69
CA ARG A 920 -28.76 10.19 -27.00
C ARG A 920 -29.46 9.18 -27.89
N ILE A 921 -30.77 9.03 -27.68
CA ILE A 921 -31.58 8.05 -28.44
C ILE A 921 -31.58 8.36 -29.95
N GLU A 922 -31.49 9.63 -30.34
CA GLU A 922 -31.41 10.07 -31.72
C GLU A 922 -30.15 9.54 -32.40
N VAL A 923 -29.00 9.53 -31.71
CA VAL A 923 -27.74 9.00 -32.23
C VAL A 923 -27.82 7.48 -32.35
N LEU A 924 -28.35 6.80 -31.33
CA LEU A 924 -28.58 5.35 -31.39
C LEU A 924 -29.48 4.94 -32.53
N ASN A 925 -30.57 5.66 -32.76
CA ASN A 925 -31.49 5.43 -33.89
C ASN A 925 -30.82 5.69 -35.25
N ALA A 926 -29.93 6.70 -35.33
CA ALA A 926 -29.20 6.97 -36.59
C ALA A 926 -28.20 5.84 -36.90
N LEU A 927 -27.48 5.34 -35.89
CA LEU A 927 -26.57 4.19 -36.04
C LEU A 927 -27.32 2.91 -36.40
N GLU A 928 -28.47 2.66 -35.78
CA GLU A 928 -29.33 1.51 -36.11
C GLU A 928 -29.90 1.60 -37.54
N ALA A 929 -30.36 2.78 -37.94
CA ALA A 929 -30.85 3.04 -39.31
C ALA A 929 -29.76 2.81 -40.37
N ALA A 930 -28.50 3.17 -40.02
CA ALA A 930 -27.32 2.89 -40.84
C ALA A 930 -26.83 1.43 -40.74
N LYS A 931 -27.50 0.58 -39.95
CA LYS A 931 -27.14 -0.83 -39.69
C LYS A 931 -25.74 -1.01 -39.07
N VAL A 932 -25.29 -0.04 -38.32
CA VAL A 932 -24.02 -0.09 -37.58
C VAL A 932 -24.22 -0.88 -36.30
N ARG A 933 -23.36 -1.84 -36.05
CA ARG A 933 -23.35 -2.57 -34.78
C ARG A 933 -22.60 -1.75 -33.72
N THR A 934 -23.29 -1.38 -32.63
CA THR A 934 -22.81 -0.44 -31.66
C THR A 934 -22.49 -1.12 -30.33
N PHE A 935 -21.35 -0.78 -29.74
CA PHE A 935 -20.94 -1.11 -28.39
C PHE A 935 -20.82 0.18 -27.57
N SER A 936 -21.02 0.08 -26.25
CA SER A 936 -20.96 1.23 -25.38
C SER A 936 -20.31 0.85 -24.04
N THR A 937 -19.37 1.66 -23.54
CA THR A 937 -18.61 1.33 -22.33
C THR A 937 -19.46 1.26 -21.07
N ASP A 938 -20.57 2.01 -21.01
CA ASP A 938 -21.53 1.96 -19.89
C ASP A 938 -22.29 0.64 -19.77
N ILE A 939 -22.41 -0.13 -20.87
CA ILE A 939 -23.13 -1.41 -20.93
C ILE A 939 -22.14 -2.57 -21.01
N ASN A 940 -21.10 -2.44 -21.84
CA ASN A 940 -20.21 -3.52 -22.22
C ASN A 940 -18.89 -3.50 -21.44
N GLY A 941 -18.60 -2.43 -20.68
CA GLY A 941 -17.27 -2.19 -20.08
C GLY A 941 -16.21 -1.93 -21.15
N ALA A 942 -14.96 -2.25 -20.85
CA ALA A 942 -13.88 -2.18 -21.84
C ALA A 942 -14.26 -2.94 -23.12
N THR A 943 -14.14 -2.28 -24.25
CA THR A 943 -14.53 -2.85 -25.54
C THR A 943 -13.37 -2.88 -26.49
N CYS A 944 -13.03 -4.07 -27.00
CA CYS A 944 -11.90 -4.26 -27.90
C CYS A 944 -12.33 -4.64 -29.29
N PHE A 945 -11.58 -4.14 -30.28
CA PHE A 945 -11.71 -4.48 -31.68
C PHE A 945 -10.37 -4.92 -32.27
N ARG A 946 -10.44 -5.96 -33.08
CA ARG A 946 -9.30 -6.49 -33.81
C ARG A 946 -9.47 -6.17 -35.30
N LEU A 947 -8.52 -5.40 -35.84
CA LEU A 947 -8.45 -4.99 -37.24
C LEU A 947 -7.30 -5.76 -37.89
N ASP A 948 -7.62 -6.82 -38.64
CA ASP A 948 -6.62 -7.73 -39.24
C ASP A 948 -6.14 -7.29 -40.64
N GLY A 949 -6.49 -6.10 -41.05
CA GLY A 949 -6.19 -5.55 -42.36
C GLY A 949 -7.13 -6.03 -43.48
N LYS A 950 -8.11 -6.89 -43.18
CA LYS A 950 -9.17 -7.34 -44.10
C LYS A 950 -10.56 -7.16 -43.48
N THR A 951 -10.70 -7.49 -42.23
CA THR A 951 -11.94 -7.45 -41.46
C THR A 951 -11.74 -6.80 -40.10
N THR A 952 -12.78 -6.19 -39.58
CA THR A 952 -12.84 -5.67 -38.22
C THR A 952 -13.80 -6.52 -37.42
N THR A 953 -13.35 -7.05 -36.28
CA THR A 953 -14.17 -7.91 -35.41
C THR A 953 -14.05 -7.47 -33.96
N PRO A 954 -15.14 -7.50 -33.16
CA PRO A 954 -15.03 -7.29 -31.72
C PRO A 954 -14.29 -8.47 -31.07
N ASP A 955 -13.42 -8.18 -30.11
CA ASP A 955 -12.72 -9.17 -29.30
C ASP A 955 -13.35 -9.23 -27.91
N LEU A 956 -14.32 -10.12 -27.74
CA LEU A 956 -15.07 -10.29 -26.49
C LEU A 956 -14.22 -10.84 -25.34
N ALA A 957 -13.04 -11.42 -25.63
CA ALA A 957 -12.13 -11.92 -24.60
C ALA A 957 -11.31 -10.81 -23.94
N CYS A 958 -11.31 -9.63 -24.51
CA CYS A 958 -10.54 -8.47 -24.10
C CYS A 958 -11.18 -7.70 -22.93
N GLY A 959 -12.51 -7.59 -22.92
CA GLY A 959 -13.25 -6.93 -21.85
C GLY A 959 -13.36 -7.83 -20.62
N GLY A 960 -13.18 -7.26 -19.42
CA GLY A 960 -13.50 -7.97 -18.19
C GLY A 960 -14.97 -8.38 -18.22
N HIS A 961 -15.25 -9.69 -18.21
CA HIS A 961 -16.64 -10.15 -18.13
C HIS A 961 -17.30 -9.58 -16.88
N PRO A 962 -18.51 -9.00 -16.97
CA PRO A 962 -19.30 -8.72 -15.78
C PRO A 962 -19.69 -10.07 -15.15
N GLY A 963 -18.85 -10.60 -14.22
CA GLY A 963 -19.15 -11.85 -13.52
C GLY A 963 -17.95 -12.78 -13.22
N GLN A 964 -16.70 -12.36 -13.36
CA GLN A 964 -15.54 -13.11 -12.84
C GLN A 964 -14.91 -12.44 -11.64
#